data_db3c7bca5b8f1320f1939607565e0a02
#
_entry.id   db3c7bca5b8f1320f1939607565e0a02
#
_cell.length_a   1.000
_cell.length_b   1.000
_cell.length_c   1.000
_cell.angle_alpha   90.00
_cell.angle_beta   90.00
_cell.angle_gamma   90.00
#
_symmetry.space_group_name_H-M   'P 1'
#
loop_
_entity.id
_entity.type
_entity.pdbx_description
1 polymer ?
#
loop_
_entity_poly.entity_id
_entity_poly.type
_entity_poly.pdbx_seq_one_letter_code
_entity_poly.pdbx_strand_id
1 'polypeptide(L)'
;MQKNLVIVESPAKAKTIERFLGDDFKVMSSFGHIRDLAKKDFGVNPKTFAPVYIIPDDKKKVVSELRAQAKKSETIWLASDEDREGEAISWHLAEVLKLDPTTARRIVFHEITKPAILDAIEHPRTIDLNLVDAQQARRVLDRLVGFRLSPVLWHKVRAGLSAGRVQSVTVRLIVEREREIAAFASESNYRVTAHFTVDGADGQTAQLEAELNHRFATADEAQAFLEQCKNARFTIGSIATKPSKRSPAPPFTTSTLQQEAARKIGFAVGTTMRVAQKLYEAGLITYMRTDSMNLSDLCLNTVGPVITELMGADYHQRRRYHTHAKGAQEAHEAIRPTDMRRSEIKGTAQEKRLYDLIWKRTVACQMADAQLERTTVLVDVEGSEHHFVATGEVVKFEGFLRVYRESFEDNENESAENLAAEGLLPPMTEGQELHRQTITARQRYSLPPARYSEASLVHKLEELGIGRPSTYAPTISTIQQREYVRRGENEGKPRPVTLVTLTGKDIVTEQSSENYGSDRGKLVPTDTGIVVNDFLMEKFPEIMDYNFTANVEHDFDLVAEGEKDWTELIRTFYGDLEPQVETVLSERSDTRVGEHHLGTDPATGKPVSVKIGRFGPMVQIGGGEGDDKPRFARLAPDQSIATITLEEALELCKLPRELGTFEDLPVTVGAGRFGPYVQHDRKYVSIPKDEDPLTITLERGVELILAKRETDAKSHLLAFEEEPELEVLNGRYGPYIKYKGKNYKIPKDRAEHAAELTLEECRALIEAGTKSTTKKAAKATTRRRTTKKSSK
;
A
#
# COMPACT_ATOMS: atom_id res chain seq x y z
N MET A 1 -38.97 10.85 27.25
CA MET A 1 -37.60 10.66 27.83
C MET A 1 -37.03 9.46 27.10
N GLN A 2 -35.86 9.61 26.48
CA GLN A 2 -35.23 8.47 25.77
C GLN A 2 -34.71 7.50 26.83
N LYS A 3 -35.24 6.29 26.87
CA LYS A 3 -34.92 5.31 27.91
C LYS A 3 -33.51 4.70 27.71
N ASN A 4 -33.09 4.58 26.45
CA ASN A 4 -31.88 3.86 26.09
C ASN A 4 -30.82 4.75 25.46
N LEU A 5 -29.57 4.62 25.87
CA LEU A 5 -28.42 5.23 25.25
C LEU A 5 -27.52 4.15 24.61
N VAL A 6 -27.36 4.17 23.30
CA VAL A 6 -26.43 3.31 22.58
C VAL A 6 -25.18 4.12 22.24
N ILE A 7 -23.99 3.60 22.56
CA ILE A 7 -22.72 4.28 22.30
C ILE A 7 -21.92 3.44 21.33
N VAL A 8 -21.57 4.05 20.18
CA VAL A 8 -20.75 3.47 19.11
C VAL A 8 -19.47 4.28 18.93
N GLU A 9 -18.51 3.77 18.17
CA GLU A 9 -17.23 4.47 17.96
C GLU A 9 -17.28 5.57 16.88
N SER A 10 -18.19 5.50 15.89
CA SER A 10 -18.21 6.47 14.79
C SER A 10 -19.56 7.19 14.63
N PRO A 11 -19.54 8.47 14.19
CA PRO A 11 -20.79 9.22 13.93
C PRO A 11 -21.61 8.65 12.77
N ALA A 12 -20.95 8.05 11.77
CA ALA A 12 -21.64 7.43 10.64
C ALA A 12 -22.42 6.22 11.08
N LYS A 13 -21.81 5.35 11.89
CA LYS A 13 -22.42 4.19 12.50
C LYS A 13 -23.59 4.60 13.41
N ALA A 14 -23.41 5.64 14.24
CA ALA A 14 -24.48 6.16 15.09
C ALA A 14 -25.72 6.55 14.27
N LYS A 15 -25.53 7.27 13.17
CA LYS A 15 -26.61 7.69 12.27
C LYS A 15 -27.32 6.53 11.59
N THR A 16 -26.59 5.47 11.24
CA THR A 16 -27.17 4.29 10.60
C THR A 16 -28.00 3.49 11.59
N ILE A 17 -27.48 3.25 12.79
CA ILE A 17 -28.14 2.45 13.83
C ILE A 17 -29.36 3.18 14.42
N GLU A 18 -29.28 4.51 14.64
CA GLU A 18 -30.39 5.29 15.19
C GLU A 18 -31.67 5.17 14.34
N ARG A 19 -31.54 4.99 13.00
CA ARG A 19 -32.68 4.76 12.11
C ARG A 19 -33.39 3.41 12.31
N PHE A 20 -32.69 2.43 12.88
CA PHE A 20 -33.22 1.08 13.08
C PHE A 20 -33.91 0.91 14.42
N LEU A 21 -33.52 1.68 15.43
CA LEU A 21 -33.92 1.47 16.84
C LEU A 21 -35.18 2.26 17.28
N GLY A 22 -35.57 3.32 16.58
CA GLY A 22 -36.76 4.11 16.94
C GLY A 22 -36.52 5.11 18.08
N ASP A 23 -37.63 5.78 18.53
CA ASP A 23 -37.57 6.99 19.35
C ASP A 23 -37.15 6.76 20.81
N ASP A 24 -37.26 5.54 21.32
CA ASP A 24 -36.85 5.18 22.70
C ASP A 24 -35.31 5.09 22.85
N PHE A 25 -34.57 5.12 21.75
CA PHE A 25 -33.14 4.99 21.73
C PHE A 25 -32.45 6.28 21.27
N LYS A 26 -31.43 6.69 22.01
CA LYS A 26 -30.46 7.72 21.58
C LYS A 26 -29.17 7.05 21.24
N VAL A 27 -28.67 7.28 20.00
CA VAL A 27 -27.37 6.76 19.59
C VAL A 27 -26.35 7.88 19.57
N MET A 28 -25.22 7.69 20.22
CA MET A 28 -24.13 8.63 20.31
C MET A 28 -22.81 7.99 19.91
N SER A 29 -21.86 8.79 19.48
CA SER A 29 -20.51 8.33 19.14
C SER A 29 -19.46 8.78 20.15
N SER A 30 -18.51 7.89 20.47
CA SER A 30 -17.29 8.20 21.23
C SER A 30 -16.22 8.83 20.36
N PHE A 31 -16.35 8.80 19.03
CA PHE A 31 -15.32 9.21 18.07
C PHE A 31 -14.01 8.40 18.26
N GLY A 32 -14.11 7.10 18.42
CA GLY A 32 -13.03 6.18 18.71
C GLY A 32 -12.66 6.13 20.19
N HIS A 33 -11.40 5.84 20.49
CA HIS A 33 -10.91 5.78 21.88
C HIS A 33 -11.09 7.10 22.61
N ILE A 34 -11.59 7.05 23.87
CA ILE A 34 -11.80 8.21 24.75
C ILE A 34 -10.75 8.32 25.85
N ARG A 35 -9.94 7.29 26.04
CA ARG A 35 -8.77 7.25 26.93
C ARG A 35 -7.56 6.79 26.13
N ASP A 36 -6.39 7.26 26.51
CA ASP A 36 -5.10 6.79 25.97
C ASP A 36 -4.07 6.74 27.09
N LEU A 37 -2.99 6.00 26.90
CA LEU A 37 -1.87 5.96 27.84
C LEU A 37 -1.30 7.36 28.06
N ALA A 38 -0.93 7.68 29.28
CA ALA A 38 -0.29 8.94 29.62
C ALA A 38 0.98 9.13 28.78
N LYS A 39 1.24 10.39 28.35
CA LYS A 39 2.44 10.71 27.56
C LYS A 39 3.72 10.74 28.38
N LYS A 40 3.60 11.01 29.69
CA LYS A 40 4.72 11.03 30.62
C LYS A 40 4.95 9.64 31.22
N ASP A 41 6.18 9.35 31.58
CA ASP A 41 6.59 8.14 32.28
C ASP A 41 6.09 6.85 31.62
N PHE A 42 6.25 6.74 30.30
CA PHE A 42 5.76 5.63 29.45
C PHE A 42 4.23 5.46 29.45
N GLY A 43 3.49 6.06 30.39
CA GLY A 43 2.08 5.76 30.65
C GLY A 43 1.84 4.35 31.18
N VAL A 44 2.89 3.72 31.71
CA VAL A 44 2.88 2.36 32.28
C VAL A 44 3.72 2.37 33.54
N ASN A 45 3.24 1.77 34.62
CA ASN A 45 4.02 1.61 35.85
C ASN A 45 5.17 0.61 35.59
N PRO A 46 6.44 1.00 35.74
CA PRO A 46 7.57 0.15 35.38
C PRO A 46 7.75 -1.10 36.25
N LYS A 47 7.10 -1.17 37.42
CA LYS A 47 7.18 -2.31 38.35
C LYS A 47 6.03 -3.30 38.21
N THR A 48 4.83 -2.78 37.96
CA THR A 48 3.60 -3.59 37.90
C THR A 48 3.08 -3.75 36.49
N PHE A 49 3.61 -3.02 35.53
CA PHE A 49 3.15 -2.87 34.14
C PHE A 49 1.71 -2.38 33.99
N ALA A 50 1.10 -1.93 35.08
CA ALA A 50 -0.25 -1.38 35.05
C ALA A 50 -0.29 -0.10 34.18
N PRO A 51 -1.21 -0.04 33.19
CA PRO A 51 -1.34 1.11 32.33
C PRO A 51 -1.96 2.31 33.04
N VAL A 52 -1.41 3.49 32.79
CA VAL A 52 -1.94 4.77 33.33
C VAL A 52 -2.71 5.47 32.21
N TYR A 53 -4.03 5.34 32.23
CA TYR A 53 -4.90 5.94 31.24
C TYR A 53 -5.32 7.37 31.60
N ILE A 54 -5.31 8.25 30.62
CA ILE A 54 -5.81 9.62 30.71
C ILE A 54 -6.86 9.87 29.64
N ILE A 55 -7.72 10.87 29.88
CA ILE A 55 -8.65 11.38 28.86
C ILE A 55 -7.91 12.52 28.12
N PRO A 56 -7.58 12.35 26.81
CA PRO A 56 -6.96 13.41 26.03
C PRO A 56 -7.80 14.68 25.98
N ASP A 57 -7.16 15.85 25.85
CA ASP A 57 -7.86 17.14 25.90
C ASP A 57 -8.94 17.30 24.83
N ASP A 58 -8.68 16.81 23.64
CA ASP A 58 -9.63 16.79 22.52
C ASP A 58 -10.85 15.90 22.78
N LYS A 59 -10.77 14.93 23.70
CA LYS A 59 -11.84 14.01 24.08
C LYS A 59 -12.68 14.47 25.27
N LYS A 60 -12.19 15.41 26.06
CA LYS A 60 -12.88 15.89 27.29
C LYS A 60 -14.32 16.32 27.02
N LYS A 61 -14.57 16.99 25.89
CA LYS A 61 -15.91 17.45 25.52
C LYS A 61 -16.85 16.28 25.22
N VAL A 62 -16.40 15.33 24.38
CA VAL A 62 -17.18 14.12 24.05
C VAL A 62 -17.52 13.32 25.30
N VAL A 63 -16.56 13.12 26.20
CA VAL A 63 -16.76 12.44 27.47
C VAL A 63 -17.79 13.17 28.34
N SER A 64 -17.74 14.50 28.39
CA SER A 64 -18.71 15.30 29.15
C SER A 64 -20.13 15.15 28.59
N GLU A 65 -20.28 15.17 27.25
CA GLU A 65 -21.58 14.98 26.57
C GLU A 65 -22.13 13.55 26.81
N LEU A 66 -21.29 12.52 26.72
CA LEU A 66 -21.66 11.13 27.00
C LEU A 66 -22.11 10.94 28.45
N ARG A 67 -21.37 11.47 29.43
CA ARG A 67 -21.73 11.44 30.84
C ARG A 67 -23.06 12.15 31.12
N ALA A 68 -23.30 13.28 30.46
CA ALA A 68 -24.53 14.04 30.63
C ALA A 68 -25.75 13.28 30.09
N GLN A 69 -25.58 12.57 28.97
CA GLN A 69 -26.66 11.76 28.42
C GLN A 69 -26.85 10.45 29.18
N ALA A 70 -25.79 9.79 29.62
CA ALA A 70 -25.84 8.57 30.42
C ALA A 70 -26.65 8.76 31.68
N LYS A 71 -26.51 9.92 32.38
CA LYS A 71 -27.32 10.27 33.57
C LYS A 71 -28.83 10.42 33.29
N LYS A 72 -29.24 10.60 32.04
CA LYS A 72 -30.62 10.80 31.62
C LYS A 72 -31.25 9.53 31.04
N SER A 73 -30.45 8.51 30.87
CA SER A 73 -30.88 7.23 30.30
C SER A 73 -31.00 6.17 31.38
N GLU A 74 -31.95 5.30 31.24
CA GLU A 74 -32.20 4.17 32.16
C GLU A 74 -31.22 3.02 31.85
N THR A 75 -30.97 2.79 30.56
CA THR A 75 -30.11 1.71 30.11
C THR A 75 -29.03 2.27 29.15
N ILE A 76 -27.80 1.79 29.34
CA ILE A 76 -26.66 2.13 28.50
C ILE A 76 -26.19 0.87 27.78
N TRP A 77 -26.04 0.99 26.45
CA TRP A 77 -25.62 -0.06 25.56
C TRP A 77 -24.28 0.29 24.94
N LEU A 78 -23.29 -0.58 25.07
CA LEU A 78 -21.97 -0.41 24.47
C LEU A 78 -21.92 -1.22 23.17
N ALA A 79 -21.79 -0.53 22.03
CA ALA A 79 -21.98 -1.06 20.68
C ALA A 79 -20.81 -0.75 19.74
N SER A 80 -19.59 -0.79 20.27
CA SER A 80 -18.38 -0.72 19.46
C SER A 80 -18.17 -1.99 18.64
N ASP A 81 -17.24 -1.96 17.69
CA ASP A 81 -16.88 -3.11 16.85
C ASP A 81 -16.53 -4.35 17.70
N GLU A 82 -16.61 -5.52 17.13
CA GLU A 82 -16.41 -6.78 17.86
C GLU A 82 -14.94 -7.21 17.97
N ASP A 83 -14.02 -6.43 17.42
CA ASP A 83 -12.58 -6.69 17.55
C ASP A 83 -12.04 -6.24 18.93
N ARG A 84 -10.78 -6.60 19.21
CA ARG A 84 -10.09 -6.23 20.47
C ARG A 84 -10.08 -4.73 20.73
N GLU A 85 -9.98 -3.91 19.68
CA GLU A 85 -9.99 -2.44 19.78
C GLU A 85 -11.37 -1.94 20.19
N GLY A 86 -12.45 -2.49 19.61
CA GLY A 86 -13.83 -2.17 19.98
C GLY A 86 -14.15 -2.62 21.40
N GLU A 87 -13.66 -3.78 21.84
CA GLU A 87 -13.84 -4.25 23.20
C GLU A 87 -13.15 -3.32 24.21
N ALA A 88 -11.93 -2.91 23.93
CA ALA A 88 -11.20 -1.92 24.74
C ALA A 88 -11.93 -0.56 24.77
N ILE A 89 -12.53 -0.11 23.64
CA ILE A 89 -13.35 1.12 23.63
C ILE A 89 -14.54 0.98 24.54
N SER A 90 -15.26 -0.15 24.51
CA SER A 90 -16.38 -0.44 25.41
C SER A 90 -15.96 -0.45 26.88
N TRP A 91 -14.84 -1.08 27.20
CA TRP A 91 -14.27 -1.08 28.54
C TRP A 91 -13.90 0.34 29.00
N HIS A 92 -13.22 1.12 28.17
CA HIS A 92 -12.91 2.50 28.49
C HIS A 92 -14.16 3.38 28.70
N LEU A 93 -15.24 3.11 27.94
CA LEU A 93 -16.54 3.77 28.14
C LEU A 93 -17.16 3.38 29.48
N ALA A 94 -17.15 2.09 29.84
CA ALA A 94 -17.66 1.63 31.12
C ALA A 94 -16.93 2.31 32.28
N GLU A 95 -15.62 2.34 32.27
CA GLU A 95 -14.78 3.03 33.26
C GLU A 95 -15.14 4.52 33.41
N VAL A 96 -15.21 5.24 32.26
CA VAL A 96 -15.48 6.68 32.26
C VAL A 96 -16.90 7.01 32.70
N LEU A 97 -17.88 6.14 32.38
CA LEU A 97 -19.29 6.28 32.76
C LEU A 97 -19.59 5.71 34.14
N LYS A 98 -18.60 5.05 34.79
CA LYS A 98 -18.75 4.36 36.10
C LYS A 98 -19.75 3.22 36.03
N LEU A 99 -19.75 2.45 34.94
CA LEU A 99 -20.49 1.20 34.81
C LEU A 99 -19.56 0.06 35.28
N ASP A 100 -20.16 -0.96 35.84
CA ASP A 100 -19.46 -2.19 36.18
C ASP A 100 -19.23 -2.99 34.87
N PRO A 101 -17.96 -3.23 34.45
CA PRO A 101 -17.69 -3.96 33.23
C PRO A 101 -18.28 -5.38 33.17
N THR A 102 -18.46 -6.02 34.34
CA THR A 102 -18.98 -7.40 34.45
C THR A 102 -20.49 -7.49 34.25
N THR A 103 -21.19 -6.35 34.32
CA THR A 103 -22.66 -6.27 34.19
C THR A 103 -23.08 -5.28 33.10
N ALA A 104 -22.15 -4.53 32.51
CA ALA A 104 -22.44 -3.58 31.44
C ALA A 104 -22.99 -4.29 30.21
N ARG A 105 -24.05 -3.74 29.61
CA ARG A 105 -24.68 -4.31 28.42
C ARG A 105 -23.83 -4.03 27.18
N ARG A 106 -23.17 -5.05 26.68
CA ARG A 106 -22.36 -5.07 25.49
C ARG A 106 -23.13 -5.75 24.37
N ILE A 107 -23.29 -5.08 23.22
CA ILE A 107 -23.89 -5.69 22.03
C ILE A 107 -22.84 -5.74 20.92
N VAL A 108 -22.78 -6.84 20.21
CA VAL A 108 -21.87 -7.11 19.09
C VAL A 108 -22.68 -7.51 17.87
N PHE A 109 -22.18 -7.15 16.69
CA PHE A 109 -22.80 -7.49 15.42
C PHE A 109 -21.77 -7.45 14.31
N HIS A 110 -21.83 -8.44 13.40
CA HIS A 110 -20.92 -8.55 12.25
C HIS A 110 -21.33 -7.63 11.09
N GLU A 111 -22.57 -7.13 11.09
CA GLU A 111 -23.12 -6.27 10.04
C GLU A 111 -24.08 -5.24 10.65
N ILE A 112 -24.15 -4.07 10.01
CA ILE A 112 -25.06 -3.00 10.46
C ILE A 112 -26.34 -3.07 9.63
N THR A 113 -27.15 -4.09 9.91
CA THR A 113 -28.49 -4.27 9.35
C THR A 113 -29.53 -4.18 10.46
N LYS A 114 -30.80 -3.87 10.10
CA LYS A 114 -31.87 -3.78 11.12
C LYS A 114 -32.09 -5.10 11.88
N PRO A 115 -32.16 -6.27 11.22
CA PRO A 115 -32.29 -7.53 11.93
C PRO A 115 -31.12 -7.80 12.90
N ALA A 116 -29.87 -7.63 12.46
CA ALA A 116 -28.70 -7.90 13.29
C ALA A 116 -28.63 -6.96 14.51
N ILE A 117 -28.99 -5.69 14.35
CA ILE A 117 -29.01 -4.73 15.46
C ILE A 117 -30.11 -5.05 16.46
N LEU A 118 -31.30 -5.46 16.02
CA LEU A 118 -32.41 -5.84 16.92
C LEU A 118 -32.07 -7.12 17.66
N ASP A 119 -31.53 -8.12 16.98
CA ASP A 119 -31.09 -9.37 17.61
C ASP A 119 -30.00 -9.11 18.66
N ALA A 120 -29.02 -8.25 18.37
CA ALA A 120 -27.98 -7.87 19.33
C ALA A 120 -28.54 -7.15 20.58
N ILE A 121 -29.62 -6.38 20.44
CA ILE A 121 -30.31 -5.74 21.57
C ILE A 121 -31.06 -6.80 22.43
N GLU A 122 -31.61 -7.81 21.79
CA GLU A 122 -32.33 -8.90 22.50
C GLU A 122 -31.34 -9.86 23.19
N HIS A 123 -30.13 -10.01 22.68
CA HIS A 123 -29.11 -10.94 23.19
C HIS A 123 -27.81 -10.23 23.60
N PRO A 124 -27.84 -9.30 24.59
CA PRO A 124 -26.63 -8.62 25.03
C PRO A 124 -25.73 -9.58 25.83
N ARG A 125 -24.42 -9.35 25.71
CA ARG A 125 -23.42 -9.95 26.58
C ARG A 125 -22.79 -8.93 27.53
N THR A 126 -21.84 -9.34 28.34
CA THR A 126 -20.95 -8.47 29.09
C THR A 126 -19.67 -8.14 28.29
N ILE A 127 -18.86 -7.23 28.81
CA ILE A 127 -17.55 -6.95 28.26
C ILE A 127 -16.64 -8.18 28.43
N ASP A 128 -15.99 -8.60 27.37
CA ASP A 128 -14.99 -9.66 27.40
C ASP A 128 -13.65 -9.09 27.88
N LEU A 129 -13.33 -9.37 29.14
CA LEU A 129 -12.11 -8.84 29.77
C LEU A 129 -10.84 -9.47 29.21
N ASN A 130 -10.89 -10.70 28.67
CA ASN A 130 -9.73 -11.30 28.03
C ASN A 130 -9.36 -10.60 26.72
N LEU A 131 -10.36 -10.21 25.93
CA LEU A 131 -10.13 -9.37 24.73
C LEU A 131 -9.57 -7.99 25.11
N VAL A 132 -10.05 -7.39 26.21
CA VAL A 132 -9.53 -6.13 26.75
C VAL A 132 -8.07 -6.30 27.16
N ASP A 133 -7.73 -7.37 27.85
CA ASP A 133 -6.38 -7.67 28.32
C ASP A 133 -5.42 -7.93 27.14
N ALA A 134 -5.87 -8.62 26.11
CA ALA A 134 -5.10 -8.80 24.87
C ALA A 134 -4.80 -7.47 24.17
N GLN A 135 -5.75 -6.54 24.14
CA GLN A 135 -5.54 -5.20 23.60
C GLN A 135 -4.59 -4.39 24.49
N GLN A 136 -4.74 -4.47 25.81
CA GLN A 136 -3.84 -3.82 26.76
C GLN A 136 -2.41 -4.35 26.64
N ALA A 137 -2.24 -5.68 26.57
CA ALA A 137 -0.94 -6.32 26.37
C ALA A 137 -0.24 -5.76 25.14
N ARG A 138 -0.91 -5.74 23.98
CA ARG A 138 -0.39 -5.15 22.75
C ARG A 138 -0.04 -3.68 22.95
N ARG A 139 -0.94 -2.90 23.52
CA ARG A 139 -0.76 -1.46 23.71
C ARG A 139 0.43 -1.13 24.59
N VAL A 140 0.58 -1.88 25.69
CA VAL A 140 1.70 -1.72 26.65
C VAL A 140 3.01 -2.17 26.01
N LEU A 141 3.06 -3.35 25.39
CA LEU A 141 4.27 -3.86 24.77
C LEU A 141 4.78 -2.93 23.65
N ASP A 142 3.91 -2.53 22.74
CA ASP A 142 4.29 -1.63 21.64
C ASP A 142 4.72 -0.25 22.16
N ARG A 143 4.16 0.20 23.29
CA ARG A 143 4.57 1.42 23.99
C ARG A 143 5.98 1.26 24.57
N LEU A 144 6.26 0.18 25.26
CA LEU A 144 7.59 -0.10 25.86
C LEU A 144 8.66 -0.19 24.77
N VAL A 145 8.42 -0.98 23.72
CA VAL A 145 9.34 -1.09 22.57
C VAL A 145 9.63 0.28 21.97
N GLY A 146 8.58 1.04 21.63
CA GLY A 146 8.73 2.34 20.98
C GLY A 146 9.49 3.36 21.85
N PHE A 147 9.21 3.39 23.15
CA PHE A 147 9.81 4.35 24.08
C PHE A 147 11.23 3.96 24.51
N ARG A 148 11.59 2.67 24.44
CA ARG A 148 12.96 2.24 24.77
C ARG A 148 13.87 2.26 23.55
N LEU A 149 13.42 1.79 22.39
CA LEU A 149 14.26 1.73 21.19
C LEU A 149 14.40 3.08 20.47
N SER A 150 13.35 3.92 20.45
CA SER A 150 13.45 5.21 19.74
C SER A 150 14.52 6.14 20.33
N PRO A 151 14.65 6.32 21.66
CA PRO A 151 15.76 7.07 22.24
C PRO A 151 17.14 6.49 21.91
N VAL A 152 17.29 5.15 21.83
CA VAL A 152 18.55 4.52 21.39
C VAL A 152 18.91 4.98 19.98
N LEU A 153 17.93 4.96 19.06
CA LEU A 153 18.13 5.46 17.68
C LEU A 153 18.46 6.96 17.67
N TRP A 154 17.91 7.76 18.59
CA TRP A 154 18.23 9.19 18.67
C TRP A 154 19.67 9.44 19.11
N HIS A 155 20.17 8.63 20.02
CA HIS A 155 21.55 8.74 20.52
C HIS A 155 22.56 8.19 19.51
N LYS A 156 22.27 7.02 18.93
CA LYS A 156 23.25 6.29 18.12
C LYS A 156 23.20 6.63 16.63
N VAL A 157 22.01 6.97 16.10
CA VAL A 157 21.83 7.26 14.66
C VAL A 157 21.47 8.74 14.48
N ARG A 158 20.22 9.13 14.76
CA ARG A 158 19.72 10.49 14.53
C ARG A 158 18.43 10.75 15.30
N ALA A 159 18.28 11.97 15.82
CA ALA A 159 17.04 12.41 16.47
C ALA A 159 15.83 12.33 15.51
N GLY A 160 14.68 11.97 16.06
CA GLY A 160 13.40 11.88 15.34
C GLY A 160 13.13 10.54 14.67
N LEU A 161 14.06 9.59 14.72
CA LEU A 161 13.82 8.21 14.28
C LEU A 161 12.96 7.47 15.30
N SER A 162 12.35 6.36 14.90
CA SER A 162 11.53 5.55 15.79
C SER A 162 11.57 4.09 15.40
N ALA A 163 11.55 3.22 16.39
CA ALA A 163 11.41 1.79 16.21
C ALA A 163 10.08 1.30 16.76
N GLY A 164 9.65 0.17 16.28
CA GLY A 164 8.45 -0.52 16.72
C GLY A 164 8.49 -1.97 16.24
N ARG A 165 7.99 -2.89 17.04
CA ARG A 165 8.08 -4.33 16.80
C ARG A 165 7.67 -4.75 15.38
N VAL A 166 6.43 -4.56 14.99
CA VAL A 166 5.92 -4.91 13.65
C VAL A 166 6.53 -4.04 12.56
N GLN A 167 6.69 -2.75 12.81
CA GLN A 167 7.24 -1.79 11.86
C GLN A 167 8.68 -2.11 11.47
N SER A 168 9.55 -2.44 12.43
CA SER A 168 10.99 -2.65 12.17
C SER A 168 11.22 -3.94 11.37
N VAL A 169 10.52 -5.02 11.69
CA VAL A 169 10.59 -6.27 10.91
C VAL A 169 9.97 -6.12 9.52
N THR A 170 8.98 -5.25 9.36
CA THR A 170 8.44 -4.95 8.01
C THR A 170 9.46 -4.20 7.15
N VAL A 171 10.23 -3.28 7.73
CA VAL A 171 11.36 -2.65 7.02
C VAL A 171 12.45 -3.67 6.69
N ARG A 172 12.76 -4.59 7.60
CA ARG A 172 13.71 -5.68 7.38
C ARG A 172 13.36 -6.51 6.15
N LEU A 173 12.11 -6.93 5.98
CA LEU A 173 11.66 -7.68 4.78
C LEU A 173 12.01 -6.95 3.48
N ILE A 174 11.82 -5.64 3.44
CA ILE A 174 12.07 -4.84 2.26
C ILE A 174 13.58 -4.66 2.02
N VAL A 175 14.36 -4.47 3.09
CA VAL A 175 15.83 -4.36 3.01
C VAL A 175 16.47 -5.68 2.57
N GLU A 176 16.03 -6.80 3.13
CA GLU A 176 16.52 -8.13 2.72
C GLU A 176 16.20 -8.41 1.26
N ARG A 177 14.99 -8.09 0.80
CA ARG A 177 14.60 -8.22 -0.60
C ARG A 177 15.51 -7.38 -1.52
N GLU A 178 15.84 -6.18 -1.15
CA GLU A 178 16.73 -5.33 -1.95
C GLU A 178 18.15 -5.91 -2.01
N ARG A 179 18.62 -6.53 -0.92
CA ARG A 179 19.91 -7.24 -0.87
C ARG A 179 19.90 -8.51 -1.72
N GLU A 180 18.81 -9.28 -1.69
CA GLU A 180 18.63 -10.44 -2.57
C GLU A 180 18.71 -10.01 -4.04
N ILE A 181 18.06 -8.92 -4.41
CA ILE A 181 18.09 -8.36 -5.77
C ILE A 181 19.50 -7.91 -6.15
N ALA A 182 20.19 -7.21 -5.25
CA ALA A 182 21.56 -6.73 -5.50
C ALA A 182 22.58 -7.86 -5.63
N ALA A 183 22.40 -8.95 -4.89
CA ALA A 183 23.26 -10.12 -4.93
C ALA A 183 22.94 -11.08 -6.11
N PHE A 184 21.81 -10.85 -6.79
CA PHE A 184 21.35 -11.75 -7.84
C PHE A 184 22.22 -11.65 -9.09
N ALA A 185 22.85 -12.76 -9.47
CA ALA A 185 23.57 -12.91 -10.74
C ALA A 185 22.61 -13.38 -11.83
N SER A 186 22.33 -12.49 -12.78
CA SER A 186 21.46 -12.80 -13.91
C SER A 186 22.18 -13.68 -14.93
N GLU A 187 21.62 -14.84 -15.22
CA GLU A 187 22.05 -15.75 -16.28
C GLU A 187 21.13 -15.60 -17.49
N SER A 188 21.66 -15.83 -18.68
CA SER A 188 20.86 -15.80 -19.90
C SER A 188 20.79 -17.16 -20.57
N ASN A 189 19.66 -17.44 -21.22
CA ASN A 189 19.45 -18.57 -22.09
C ASN A 189 18.61 -18.15 -23.31
N TYR A 190 18.52 -19.04 -24.29
CA TYR A 190 17.74 -18.80 -25.51
C TYR A 190 16.48 -19.65 -25.48
N ARG A 191 15.33 -18.99 -25.45
CA ARG A 191 14.00 -19.57 -25.63
C ARG A 191 13.67 -19.60 -27.13
N VAL A 192 13.28 -20.77 -27.65
CA VAL A 192 12.96 -20.92 -29.04
C VAL A 192 11.45 -21.07 -29.24
N THR A 193 10.87 -20.19 -30.06
CA THR A 193 9.44 -20.23 -30.40
C THR A 193 9.29 -20.37 -31.91
N ALA A 194 8.41 -21.24 -32.35
CA ALA A 194 8.07 -21.43 -33.73
C ALA A 194 6.64 -21.03 -34.04
N HIS A 195 6.44 -20.42 -35.20
CA HIS A 195 5.14 -20.17 -35.81
C HIS A 195 4.96 -21.09 -37.01
N PHE A 196 3.91 -21.90 -36.94
CA PHE A 196 3.55 -22.82 -38.00
C PHE A 196 2.20 -22.45 -38.64
N THR A 197 2.04 -22.81 -39.87
CA THR A 197 0.73 -22.88 -40.54
C THR A 197 0.23 -24.31 -40.53
N VAL A 198 -1.01 -24.48 -40.11
CA VAL A 198 -1.75 -25.73 -40.09
C VAL A 198 -2.79 -25.69 -41.19
N ASP A 199 -2.78 -26.65 -42.10
CA ASP A 199 -3.81 -26.78 -43.14
C ASP A 199 -5.05 -27.48 -42.55
N GLY A 200 -6.18 -26.80 -42.57
CA GLY A 200 -7.46 -27.37 -42.13
C GLY A 200 -8.09 -28.25 -43.22
N ALA A 201 -8.93 -29.16 -42.80
CA ALA A 201 -9.65 -30.08 -43.72
C ALA A 201 -10.60 -29.32 -44.68
N ASP A 202 -10.96 -28.10 -44.38
CA ASP A 202 -11.80 -27.21 -45.19
C ASP A 202 -11.00 -26.31 -46.17
N GLY A 203 -9.67 -26.50 -46.23
CA GLY A 203 -8.76 -25.70 -47.04
C GLY A 203 -8.43 -24.33 -46.47
N GLN A 204 -8.87 -24.03 -45.23
CA GLN A 204 -8.45 -22.84 -44.52
C GLN A 204 -7.12 -23.13 -43.77
N THR A 205 -6.29 -22.13 -43.68
CA THR A 205 -5.03 -22.23 -42.92
C THR A 205 -5.18 -21.52 -41.57
N ALA A 206 -4.64 -22.12 -40.52
CA ALA A 206 -4.59 -21.55 -39.17
C ALA A 206 -3.15 -21.40 -38.68
N GLN A 207 -2.94 -20.51 -37.73
CA GLN A 207 -1.62 -20.29 -37.10
C GLN A 207 -1.49 -21.13 -35.83
N LEU A 208 -0.32 -21.73 -35.63
CA LEU A 208 0.06 -22.43 -34.40
C LEU A 208 1.39 -21.90 -33.89
N GLU A 209 1.38 -21.38 -32.69
CA GLU A 209 2.59 -21.00 -31.98
C GLU A 209 3.00 -22.14 -31.01
N ALA A 210 4.27 -22.53 -31.03
CA ALA A 210 4.79 -23.58 -30.19
C ALA A 210 6.19 -23.22 -29.66
N GLU A 211 6.47 -23.58 -28.42
CA GLU A 211 7.76 -23.37 -27.74
C GLU A 211 8.55 -24.69 -27.73
N LEU A 212 9.86 -24.58 -28.00
CA LEU A 212 10.77 -25.72 -27.91
C LEU A 212 10.89 -26.18 -26.43
N ASN A 213 10.85 -27.47 -26.21
CA ASN A 213 11.01 -28.07 -24.86
C ASN A 213 12.44 -27.98 -24.30
N HIS A 214 13.33 -27.30 -25.00
CA HIS A 214 14.71 -27.09 -24.63
C HIS A 214 15.11 -25.63 -24.70
N ARG A 215 15.98 -25.17 -23.79
CA ARG A 215 16.56 -23.83 -23.81
C ARG A 215 18.07 -23.94 -24.00
N PHE A 216 18.60 -23.21 -24.96
CA PHE A 216 20.04 -23.21 -25.27
C PHE A 216 20.78 -22.20 -24.38
N ALA A 217 22.01 -22.54 -23.97
CA ALA A 217 22.81 -21.67 -23.13
C ALA A 217 23.40 -20.49 -23.94
N THR A 218 23.77 -20.73 -25.20
CA THR A 218 24.45 -19.76 -26.06
C THR A 218 23.69 -19.45 -27.36
N ALA A 219 24.01 -18.32 -27.99
CA ALA A 219 23.47 -17.95 -29.29
C ALA A 219 23.89 -18.95 -30.37
N ASP A 220 25.13 -19.44 -30.29
CA ASP A 220 25.70 -20.38 -31.26
C ASP A 220 24.96 -21.72 -31.24
N GLU A 221 24.65 -22.25 -30.07
CA GLU A 221 23.84 -23.46 -29.91
C GLU A 221 22.44 -23.27 -30.48
N ALA A 222 21.79 -22.14 -30.17
CA ALA A 222 20.48 -21.81 -30.68
C ALA A 222 20.50 -21.66 -32.20
N GLN A 223 21.52 -21.00 -32.75
CA GLN A 223 21.70 -20.84 -34.19
C GLN A 223 21.95 -22.20 -34.87
N ALA A 224 22.76 -23.09 -34.29
CA ALA A 224 22.98 -24.43 -34.81
C ALA A 224 21.68 -25.24 -34.91
N PHE A 225 20.81 -25.13 -33.91
CA PHE A 225 19.48 -25.72 -33.94
C PHE A 225 18.61 -25.11 -35.05
N LEU A 226 18.62 -23.81 -35.25
CA LEU A 226 17.90 -23.15 -36.32
C LEU A 226 18.43 -23.56 -37.71
N GLU A 227 19.76 -23.79 -37.86
CA GLU A 227 20.36 -24.34 -39.09
C GLU A 227 19.83 -25.74 -39.41
N GLN A 228 19.69 -26.60 -38.38
CA GLN A 228 19.08 -27.92 -38.53
C GLN A 228 17.62 -27.81 -38.99
N CYS A 229 16.88 -26.84 -38.47
CA CYS A 229 15.49 -26.58 -38.80
C CYS A 229 15.25 -26.06 -40.22
N LYS A 230 16.30 -25.65 -40.97
CA LYS A 230 16.14 -25.08 -42.31
C LYS A 230 15.46 -26.06 -43.30
N ASN A 231 15.83 -27.31 -43.22
CA ASN A 231 15.34 -28.34 -44.12
C ASN A 231 14.53 -29.43 -43.40
N ALA A 232 14.32 -29.32 -42.09
CA ALA A 232 13.59 -30.29 -41.31
C ALA A 232 12.10 -30.26 -41.63
N ARG A 233 11.48 -31.41 -41.61
CA ARG A 233 10.01 -31.55 -41.58
C ARG A 233 9.52 -31.42 -40.14
N PHE A 234 8.34 -30.83 -40.04
CA PHE A 234 7.66 -30.68 -38.77
C PHE A 234 6.35 -31.44 -38.82
N THR A 235 6.17 -32.36 -37.91
CA THR A 235 4.96 -33.21 -37.86
C THR A 235 4.37 -33.24 -36.48
N ILE A 236 3.06 -33.34 -36.38
CA ILE A 236 2.40 -33.50 -35.10
C ILE A 236 2.67 -34.93 -34.59
N GLY A 237 3.48 -35.05 -33.56
CA GLY A 237 3.86 -36.32 -32.96
C GLY A 237 2.79 -36.86 -32.03
N SER A 238 2.15 -36.02 -31.24
CA SER A 238 1.04 -36.44 -30.37
C SER A 238 0.15 -35.26 -29.98
N ILE A 239 -1.11 -35.57 -29.72
CA ILE A 239 -2.14 -34.64 -29.22
C ILE A 239 -2.74 -35.23 -27.95
N ALA A 240 -2.45 -34.63 -26.82
CA ALA A 240 -2.96 -35.06 -25.53
C ALA A 240 -3.96 -34.05 -24.96
N THR A 241 -5.21 -34.43 -24.81
CA THR A 241 -6.25 -33.60 -24.25
C THR A 241 -6.60 -34.11 -22.84
N LYS A 242 -6.56 -33.24 -21.85
CA LYS A 242 -6.87 -33.58 -20.45
C LYS A 242 -7.91 -32.59 -19.91
N PRO A 243 -8.96 -33.10 -19.22
CA PRO A 243 -9.87 -32.23 -18.50
C PRO A 243 -9.14 -31.59 -17.33
N SER A 244 -9.42 -30.31 -17.11
CA SER A 244 -8.93 -29.52 -15.98
C SER A 244 -10.08 -28.80 -15.30
N LYS A 245 -9.97 -28.54 -14.04
CA LYS A 245 -10.94 -27.77 -13.26
C LYS A 245 -10.25 -26.64 -12.53
N ARG A 246 -10.88 -25.46 -12.52
CA ARG A 246 -10.51 -24.35 -11.66
C ARG A 246 -11.62 -24.08 -10.66
N SER A 247 -11.30 -24.08 -9.36
CA SER A 247 -12.25 -23.74 -8.30
C SER A 247 -12.14 -22.27 -7.96
N PRO A 248 -13.26 -21.63 -7.56
CA PRO A 248 -13.22 -20.24 -7.13
C PRO A 248 -12.48 -20.10 -5.78
N ALA A 249 -11.80 -18.98 -5.64
CA ALA A 249 -11.16 -18.64 -4.37
C ALA A 249 -12.18 -18.32 -3.27
N PRO A 250 -11.80 -18.48 -1.97
CA PRO A 250 -12.63 -18.17 -0.82
C PRO A 250 -13.13 -16.72 -0.83
N PRO A 251 -14.18 -16.39 -0.04
CA PRO A 251 -14.59 -15.01 0.18
C PRO A 251 -13.47 -14.21 0.82
N PHE A 252 -13.57 -12.88 0.76
CA PHE A 252 -12.50 -12.01 1.20
C PHE A 252 -12.27 -12.01 2.71
N THR A 253 -11.01 -12.16 3.09
CA THR A 253 -10.43 -11.67 4.35
C THR A 253 -9.95 -10.22 4.16
N THR A 254 -9.52 -9.55 5.24
CA THR A 254 -8.88 -8.23 5.15
C THR A 254 -7.67 -8.25 4.22
N SER A 255 -6.81 -9.24 4.35
CA SER A 255 -5.59 -9.39 3.57
C SER A 255 -5.90 -9.59 2.09
N THR A 256 -6.73 -10.56 1.74
CA THR A 256 -7.07 -10.87 0.35
C THR A 256 -7.85 -9.74 -0.32
N LEU A 257 -8.69 -9.00 0.43
CA LEU A 257 -9.36 -7.80 -0.09
C LEU A 257 -8.34 -6.69 -0.43
N GLN A 258 -7.35 -6.47 0.43
CA GLN A 258 -6.30 -5.48 0.19
C GLN A 258 -5.46 -5.83 -1.04
N GLN A 259 -5.11 -7.10 -1.19
CA GLN A 259 -4.35 -7.62 -2.34
C GLN A 259 -5.12 -7.43 -3.66
N GLU A 260 -6.34 -7.95 -3.73
CA GLU A 260 -7.15 -7.88 -4.94
C GLU A 260 -7.59 -6.44 -5.28
N ALA A 261 -7.87 -5.60 -4.29
CA ALA A 261 -8.17 -4.21 -4.54
C ALA A 261 -6.95 -3.44 -5.10
N ALA A 262 -5.73 -3.77 -4.66
CA ALA A 262 -4.53 -3.18 -5.23
C ALA A 262 -4.31 -3.61 -6.68
N ARG A 263 -4.47 -4.91 -6.97
CA ARG A 263 -4.25 -5.48 -8.31
C ARG A 263 -5.32 -5.06 -9.33
N LYS A 264 -6.60 -5.25 -8.98
CA LYS A 264 -7.73 -5.04 -9.93
C LYS A 264 -8.21 -3.62 -10.06
N ILE A 265 -8.21 -2.87 -8.96
CA ILE A 265 -8.78 -1.52 -8.96
C ILE A 265 -7.76 -0.43 -8.60
N GLY A 266 -6.47 -0.80 -8.42
CA GLY A 266 -5.38 0.14 -8.19
C GLY A 266 -5.47 0.91 -6.86
N PHE A 267 -6.10 0.33 -5.83
CA PHE A 267 -6.22 0.98 -4.54
C PHE A 267 -5.00 0.68 -3.67
N ALA A 268 -4.41 1.71 -3.08
CA ALA A 268 -3.47 1.51 -1.99
C ALA A 268 -4.17 0.84 -0.80
N VAL A 269 -3.43 0.03 -0.03
CA VAL A 269 -3.95 -0.72 1.13
C VAL A 269 -4.73 0.18 2.10
N GLY A 270 -4.18 1.35 2.44
CA GLY A 270 -4.86 2.32 3.30
C GLY A 270 -6.13 2.92 2.68
N THR A 271 -6.22 3.02 1.35
CA THR A 271 -7.44 3.48 0.66
C THR A 271 -8.50 2.41 0.70
N THR A 272 -8.14 1.15 0.46
CA THR A 272 -9.04 0.00 0.54
C THR A 272 -9.73 -0.05 1.91
N MET A 273 -8.96 0.03 3.01
CA MET A 273 -9.51 -0.03 4.36
C MET A 273 -10.40 1.17 4.69
N ARG A 274 -10.05 2.36 4.25
CA ARG A 274 -10.88 3.56 4.45
C ARG A 274 -12.21 3.48 3.71
N VAL A 275 -12.21 2.93 2.50
CA VAL A 275 -13.45 2.75 1.71
C VAL A 275 -14.28 1.61 2.29
N ALA A 276 -13.65 0.48 2.67
CA ALA A 276 -14.33 -0.65 3.31
C ALA A 276 -15.01 -0.22 4.63
N GLN A 277 -14.33 0.59 5.46
CA GLN A 277 -14.91 1.17 6.68
C GLN A 277 -16.21 1.96 6.38
N LYS A 278 -16.21 2.76 5.32
CA LYS A 278 -17.42 3.51 4.93
C LYS A 278 -18.55 2.62 4.46
N LEU A 279 -18.23 1.56 3.71
CA LEU A 279 -19.23 0.58 3.26
C LEU A 279 -19.84 -0.16 4.45
N TYR A 280 -19.02 -0.58 5.41
CA TYR A 280 -19.47 -1.20 6.65
C TYR A 280 -20.36 -0.26 7.48
N GLU A 281 -19.92 0.96 7.76
CA GLU A 281 -20.69 1.96 8.53
C GLU A 281 -22.02 2.35 7.85
N ALA A 282 -22.09 2.21 6.51
CA ALA A 282 -23.33 2.37 5.76
C ALA A 282 -24.22 1.12 5.76
N GLY A 283 -23.78 0.01 6.37
CA GLY A 283 -24.51 -1.26 6.43
C GLY A 283 -24.54 -2.02 5.09
N LEU A 284 -23.54 -1.80 4.22
CA LEU A 284 -23.49 -2.40 2.87
C LEU A 284 -22.65 -3.66 2.81
N ILE A 285 -21.67 -3.81 3.69
CA ILE A 285 -20.82 -5.00 3.83
C ILE A 285 -20.71 -5.42 5.30
N THR A 286 -20.30 -6.65 5.54
CA THR A 286 -19.89 -7.16 6.87
C THR A 286 -18.65 -6.47 7.38
N TYR A 287 -18.27 -6.73 8.63
CA TYR A 287 -17.07 -6.13 9.24
C TYR A 287 -15.80 -6.43 8.44
N MET A 288 -15.03 -5.40 8.13
CA MET A 288 -13.93 -5.46 7.19
C MET A 288 -12.58 -5.87 7.81
N ARG A 289 -12.47 -5.97 9.13
CA ARG A 289 -11.25 -6.44 9.80
C ARG A 289 -11.45 -7.87 10.28
N THR A 290 -11.27 -8.80 9.37
CA THR A 290 -11.46 -10.24 9.63
C THR A 290 -10.42 -11.06 8.88
N ASP A 291 -9.99 -12.14 9.48
CA ASP A 291 -9.19 -13.20 8.87
C ASP A 291 -10.04 -14.43 8.56
N SER A 292 -11.33 -14.38 8.89
CA SER A 292 -12.29 -15.45 8.64
C SER A 292 -12.69 -15.54 7.17
N MET A 293 -12.81 -16.76 6.67
CA MET A 293 -13.39 -17.11 5.38
C MET A 293 -14.79 -17.69 5.50
N ASN A 294 -15.38 -17.72 6.70
CA ASN A 294 -16.70 -18.29 6.94
C ASN A 294 -17.80 -17.38 6.37
N LEU A 295 -18.85 -17.98 5.84
CA LEU A 295 -20.06 -17.28 5.43
C LEU A 295 -21.23 -17.79 6.29
N SER A 296 -22.06 -16.88 6.80
CA SER A 296 -23.26 -17.21 7.56
C SER A 296 -24.26 -17.99 6.72
N ASP A 297 -25.10 -18.78 7.38
CA ASP A 297 -26.18 -19.51 6.72
C ASP A 297 -27.15 -18.55 6.01
N LEU A 298 -27.38 -17.35 6.55
CA LEU A 298 -28.14 -16.30 5.90
C LEU A 298 -27.56 -15.94 4.54
N CYS A 299 -26.26 -15.70 4.46
CA CYS A 299 -25.58 -15.43 3.21
C CYS A 299 -25.67 -16.62 2.24
N LEU A 300 -25.33 -17.82 2.72
CA LEU A 300 -25.37 -19.05 1.90
C LEU A 300 -26.77 -19.36 1.35
N ASN A 301 -27.82 -19.06 2.11
CA ASN A 301 -29.20 -19.27 1.68
C ASN A 301 -29.72 -18.18 0.73
N THR A 302 -29.07 -16.99 0.72
CA THR A 302 -29.49 -15.88 -0.16
C THR A 302 -28.72 -15.82 -1.46
N VAL A 303 -27.43 -16.20 -1.45
CA VAL A 303 -26.57 -16.13 -2.65
C VAL A 303 -26.93 -17.17 -3.70
N GLY A 304 -27.34 -18.38 -3.31
CA GLY A 304 -27.74 -19.44 -4.24
C GLY A 304 -28.89 -19.05 -5.17
N PRO A 305 -30.03 -18.55 -4.63
CA PRO A 305 -31.11 -17.99 -5.47
C PRO A 305 -30.65 -16.88 -6.40
N VAL A 306 -29.77 -15.97 -5.94
CA VAL A 306 -29.22 -14.88 -6.78
C VAL A 306 -28.42 -15.44 -7.95
N ILE A 307 -27.55 -16.43 -7.73
CA ILE A 307 -26.79 -17.07 -8.80
C ILE A 307 -27.73 -17.76 -9.78
N THR A 308 -28.72 -18.50 -9.27
CA THR A 308 -29.67 -19.23 -10.10
C THR A 308 -30.51 -18.29 -10.97
N GLU A 309 -30.95 -17.16 -10.44
CA GLU A 309 -31.73 -16.14 -11.14
C GLU A 309 -30.91 -15.46 -12.24
N LEU A 310 -29.64 -15.13 -11.94
CA LEU A 310 -28.79 -14.38 -12.88
C LEU A 310 -28.16 -15.26 -13.96
N MET A 311 -27.90 -16.55 -13.69
CA MET A 311 -27.03 -17.37 -14.55
C MET A 311 -27.57 -18.79 -14.81
N GLY A 312 -28.50 -19.28 -14.00
CA GLY A 312 -29.02 -20.63 -14.05
C GLY A 312 -28.52 -21.53 -12.92
N ALA A 313 -29.26 -22.62 -12.67
CA ALA A 313 -28.99 -23.53 -11.56
C ALA A 313 -27.64 -24.24 -11.65
N ASP A 314 -27.15 -24.53 -12.84
CA ASP A 314 -25.89 -25.23 -13.09
C ASP A 314 -24.66 -24.40 -12.62
N TYR A 315 -24.83 -23.09 -12.47
CA TYR A 315 -23.78 -22.21 -12.00
C TYR A 315 -23.68 -22.14 -10.47
N HIS A 316 -24.65 -22.68 -9.73
CA HIS A 316 -24.64 -22.64 -8.27
C HIS A 316 -24.02 -23.91 -7.68
N GLN A 317 -23.01 -23.75 -6.82
CA GLN A 317 -22.43 -24.80 -5.99
C GLN A 317 -22.17 -24.28 -4.59
N ARG A 318 -23.00 -24.68 -3.62
CA ARG A 318 -22.83 -24.28 -2.22
C ARG A 318 -21.53 -24.83 -1.65
N ARG A 319 -20.68 -23.93 -1.09
CA ARG A 319 -19.43 -24.26 -0.42
C ARG A 319 -19.38 -23.64 0.97
N ARG A 320 -18.77 -24.37 1.90
CA ARG A 320 -18.36 -23.85 3.19
C ARG A 320 -16.85 -23.77 3.21
N TYR A 321 -16.33 -22.63 3.61
CA TYR A 321 -14.89 -22.41 3.78
C TYR A 321 -14.57 -22.40 5.28
N HIS A 322 -13.44 -22.95 5.63
CA HIS A 322 -12.94 -22.96 7.01
C HIS A 322 -11.61 -22.25 7.05
N THR A 323 -11.41 -21.46 8.09
CA THR A 323 -10.17 -20.74 8.31
C THR A 323 -9.15 -21.67 8.94
N HIS A 324 -7.98 -21.82 8.32
CA HIS A 324 -6.92 -22.69 8.82
C HIS A 324 -5.87 -21.92 9.64
N ALA A 325 -5.97 -20.61 9.78
CA ALA A 325 -5.03 -19.80 10.55
C ALA A 325 -5.16 -20.13 12.04
N LYS A 326 -4.05 -20.51 12.66
CA LYS A 326 -3.98 -20.65 14.13
C LYS A 326 -4.26 -19.30 14.78
N GLY A 327 -5.21 -19.23 15.70
CA GLY A 327 -5.63 -17.98 16.35
C GLY A 327 -6.62 -17.14 15.53
N ALA A 328 -7.19 -17.67 14.44
CA ALA A 328 -8.30 -17.03 13.75
C ALA A 328 -9.52 -16.99 14.69
N GLN A 329 -10.16 -15.81 14.77
CA GLN A 329 -11.42 -15.68 15.50
C GLN A 329 -12.53 -16.32 14.66
N GLU A 330 -12.78 -17.61 14.84
CA GLU A 330 -13.79 -18.37 14.09
C GLU A 330 -15.21 -17.80 14.18
N ALA A 331 -15.47 -16.99 15.20
CA ALA A 331 -16.75 -16.29 15.37
C ALA A 331 -17.01 -15.20 14.32
N HIS A 332 -15.99 -14.75 13.59
CA HIS A 332 -16.14 -13.70 12.59
C HIS A 332 -16.57 -14.25 11.24
N GLU A 333 -17.28 -13.43 10.48
CA GLU A 333 -17.67 -13.72 9.10
C GLU A 333 -16.68 -13.08 8.11
N ALA A 334 -16.58 -13.64 6.90
CA ALA A 334 -15.82 -13.05 5.81
C ALA A 334 -16.42 -11.71 5.37
N ILE A 335 -15.64 -10.92 4.62
CA ILE A 335 -16.10 -9.66 4.05
C ILE A 335 -17.02 -9.94 2.86
N ARG A 336 -18.30 -9.61 3.01
CA ARG A 336 -19.34 -9.82 2.00
C ARG A 336 -20.38 -8.69 2.00
N PRO A 337 -21.18 -8.53 0.94
CA PRO A 337 -22.37 -7.68 0.98
C PRO A 337 -23.37 -8.17 2.04
N THR A 338 -24.05 -7.23 2.69
CA THR A 338 -25.12 -7.55 3.64
C THR A 338 -26.41 -8.01 2.93
N ASP A 339 -26.59 -7.60 1.68
CA ASP A 339 -27.71 -7.98 0.82
C ASP A 339 -27.19 -8.42 -0.56
N MET A 340 -27.19 -9.72 -0.82
CA MET A 340 -26.67 -10.31 -2.05
C MET A 340 -27.47 -9.95 -3.31
N ARG A 341 -28.73 -9.52 -3.17
CA ARG A 341 -29.58 -9.07 -4.29
C ARG A 341 -29.20 -7.69 -4.78
N ARG A 342 -28.43 -6.95 -3.99
CA ARG A 342 -27.93 -5.60 -4.33
C ARG A 342 -26.59 -5.71 -5.02
N SER A 343 -26.58 -5.83 -6.34
CA SER A 343 -25.35 -5.85 -7.15
C SER A 343 -24.71 -4.47 -7.29
N GLU A 344 -25.47 -3.37 -7.15
CA GLU A 344 -24.99 -2.00 -7.26
C GLU A 344 -25.41 -1.13 -6.08
N ILE A 345 -24.57 -0.15 -5.76
CA ILE A 345 -24.80 0.81 -4.66
C ILE A 345 -24.77 2.25 -5.14
N LYS A 346 -25.42 3.13 -4.36
CA LYS A 346 -25.24 4.59 -4.47
C LYS A 346 -24.01 4.99 -3.66
N GLY A 347 -23.12 5.81 -4.24
CA GLY A 347 -21.93 6.26 -3.56
C GLY A 347 -20.90 6.86 -4.53
N THR A 348 -19.72 7.14 -4.02
CA THR A 348 -18.57 7.60 -4.81
C THR A 348 -18.08 6.50 -5.75
N ALA A 349 -17.31 6.87 -6.77
CA ALA A 349 -16.71 5.90 -7.68
C ALA A 349 -15.83 4.87 -6.95
N GLN A 350 -15.12 5.27 -5.90
CA GLN A 350 -14.31 4.36 -5.08
C GLN A 350 -15.18 3.35 -4.31
N GLU A 351 -16.26 3.82 -3.68
CA GLU A 351 -17.19 2.96 -2.96
C GLU A 351 -17.85 1.93 -3.88
N LYS A 352 -18.31 2.37 -5.07
CA LYS A 352 -18.90 1.48 -6.09
C LYS A 352 -17.92 0.40 -6.56
N ARG A 353 -16.68 0.78 -6.89
CA ARG A 353 -15.66 -0.16 -7.38
C ARG A 353 -15.28 -1.21 -6.34
N LEU A 354 -15.11 -0.80 -5.07
CA LEU A 354 -14.77 -1.75 -4.01
C LEU A 354 -15.94 -2.67 -3.68
N TYR A 355 -17.17 -2.14 -3.65
CA TYR A 355 -18.37 -2.94 -3.42
C TYR A 355 -18.58 -3.98 -4.54
N ASP A 356 -18.43 -3.60 -5.80
CA ASP A 356 -18.50 -4.49 -6.95
C ASP A 356 -17.49 -5.64 -6.85
N LEU A 357 -16.26 -5.34 -6.46
CA LEU A 357 -15.22 -6.33 -6.23
C LEU A 357 -15.63 -7.34 -5.14
N ILE A 358 -16.14 -6.85 -4.01
CA ILE A 358 -16.59 -7.69 -2.89
C ILE A 358 -17.80 -8.54 -3.30
N TRP A 359 -18.77 -7.95 -3.98
CA TRP A 359 -19.96 -8.64 -4.44
C TRP A 359 -19.61 -9.78 -5.42
N LYS A 360 -18.81 -9.48 -6.43
CA LYS A 360 -18.36 -10.47 -7.43
C LYS A 360 -17.61 -11.64 -6.80
N ARG A 361 -16.71 -11.36 -5.84
CA ARG A 361 -15.97 -12.41 -5.13
C ARG A 361 -16.88 -13.29 -4.30
N THR A 362 -17.86 -12.70 -3.61
CA THR A 362 -18.82 -13.45 -2.79
C THR A 362 -19.74 -14.31 -3.65
N VAL A 363 -20.20 -13.81 -4.78
CA VAL A 363 -20.97 -14.60 -5.74
C VAL A 363 -20.12 -15.74 -6.31
N ALA A 364 -18.95 -15.43 -6.80
CA ALA A 364 -18.04 -16.39 -7.43
C ALA A 364 -17.66 -17.54 -6.50
N CYS A 365 -17.42 -17.29 -5.20
CA CYS A 365 -17.06 -18.33 -4.25
C CYS A 365 -18.18 -19.37 -4.02
N GLN A 366 -19.42 -19.08 -4.39
CA GLN A 366 -20.58 -19.99 -4.32
C GLN A 366 -21.02 -20.48 -5.71
N MET A 367 -20.20 -20.24 -6.73
CA MET A 367 -20.45 -20.75 -8.10
C MET A 367 -19.73 -22.07 -8.35
N ALA A 368 -20.20 -22.81 -9.37
CA ALA A 368 -19.61 -24.04 -9.82
C ALA A 368 -18.18 -23.82 -10.35
N ASP A 369 -17.36 -24.86 -10.30
CA ASP A 369 -16.02 -24.87 -10.88
C ASP A 369 -16.08 -24.57 -12.37
N ALA A 370 -15.09 -23.86 -12.87
CA ALA A 370 -14.85 -23.78 -14.31
C ALA A 370 -14.30 -25.14 -14.80
N GLN A 371 -14.90 -25.64 -15.86
CA GLN A 371 -14.44 -26.86 -16.53
C GLN A 371 -13.69 -26.47 -17.78
N LEU A 372 -12.46 -26.90 -17.87
CA LEU A 372 -11.52 -26.57 -18.92
C LEU A 372 -11.00 -27.85 -19.55
N GLU A 373 -10.60 -27.75 -20.76
CA GLU A 373 -9.95 -28.84 -21.47
C GLU A 373 -8.62 -28.31 -21.99
N ARG A 374 -7.54 -28.84 -21.45
CA ARG A 374 -6.19 -28.45 -21.84
C ARG A 374 -5.67 -29.44 -22.85
N THR A 375 -5.35 -28.95 -24.04
CA THR A 375 -4.73 -29.72 -25.10
C THR A 375 -3.26 -29.36 -25.18
N THR A 376 -2.42 -30.37 -25.17
CA THR A 376 -0.98 -30.25 -25.41
C THR A 376 -0.66 -30.96 -26.72
N VAL A 377 -0.01 -30.27 -27.62
CA VAL A 377 0.43 -30.79 -28.91
C VAL A 377 1.94 -30.82 -28.93
N LEU A 378 2.52 -31.97 -29.22
CA LEU A 378 3.94 -32.12 -29.47
C LEU A 378 4.18 -32.09 -30.98
N VAL A 379 5.09 -31.21 -31.40
CA VAL A 379 5.52 -31.12 -32.80
C VAL A 379 6.94 -31.65 -32.94
N ASP A 380 7.09 -32.75 -33.64
CA ASP A 380 8.38 -33.36 -33.86
C ASP A 380 9.16 -32.62 -34.92
N VAL A 381 10.46 -32.51 -34.72
CA VAL A 381 11.41 -31.92 -35.65
C VAL A 381 12.26 -33.03 -36.21
N GLU A 382 12.20 -33.23 -37.54
CA GLU A 382 12.98 -34.28 -38.22
C GLU A 382 14.49 -34.16 -37.90
N GLY A 383 15.06 -35.24 -37.39
CA GLY A 383 16.48 -35.30 -37.04
C GLY A 383 16.87 -34.66 -35.69
N SER A 384 15.90 -34.21 -34.89
CA SER A 384 16.14 -33.64 -33.54
C SER A 384 15.52 -34.52 -32.46
N GLU A 385 16.14 -34.52 -31.29
CA GLU A 385 15.54 -35.09 -30.06
C GLU A 385 14.60 -34.11 -29.34
N HIS A 386 14.61 -32.83 -29.74
CA HIS A 386 13.78 -31.78 -29.15
C HIS A 386 12.46 -31.64 -29.92
N HIS A 387 11.41 -31.29 -29.21
CA HIS A 387 10.07 -31.12 -29.74
C HIS A 387 9.57 -29.70 -29.43
N PHE A 388 8.77 -29.13 -30.35
CA PHE A 388 7.98 -27.96 -30.01
C PHE A 388 6.71 -28.37 -29.30
N VAL A 389 6.31 -27.62 -28.31
CA VAL A 389 5.12 -27.84 -27.49
C VAL A 389 4.17 -26.68 -27.68
N ALA A 390 2.98 -26.95 -28.19
CA ALA A 390 1.88 -26.00 -28.18
C ALA A 390 0.84 -26.41 -27.15
N THR A 391 0.38 -25.45 -26.36
CA THR A 391 -0.68 -25.70 -25.38
C THR A 391 -1.85 -24.77 -25.65
N GLY A 392 -3.05 -25.30 -25.60
CA GLY A 392 -4.28 -24.54 -25.67
C GLY A 392 -5.24 -24.95 -24.58
N GLU A 393 -6.08 -24.03 -24.16
CA GLU A 393 -7.08 -24.28 -23.14
C GLU A 393 -8.45 -23.82 -23.64
N VAL A 394 -9.41 -24.73 -23.61
CA VAL A 394 -10.78 -24.47 -24.01
C VAL A 394 -11.67 -24.48 -22.78
N VAL A 395 -12.42 -23.41 -22.57
CA VAL A 395 -13.43 -23.34 -21.52
C VAL A 395 -14.67 -24.09 -21.99
N LYS A 396 -14.96 -25.26 -21.42
CA LYS A 396 -16.18 -26.06 -21.70
C LYS A 396 -17.37 -25.53 -20.91
N PHE A 397 -17.10 -25.10 -19.68
CA PHE A 397 -18.08 -24.48 -18.81
C PHE A 397 -17.41 -23.38 -18.00
N GLU A 398 -17.88 -22.15 -18.12
CA GLU A 398 -17.23 -20.99 -17.50
C GLU A 398 -17.25 -21.05 -15.98
N GLY A 399 -18.31 -21.62 -15.37
CA GLY A 399 -18.48 -21.63 -13.94
C GLY A 399 -18.32 -20.23 -13.34
N PHE A 400 -17.53 -20.11 -12.28
CA PHE A 400 -17.29 -18.84 -11.61
C PHE A 400 -16.51 -17.81 -12.46
N LEU A 401 -15.78 -18.24 -13.49
CA LEU A 401 -15.02 -17.33 -14.37
C LEU A 401 -15.92 -16.33 -15.11
N ARG A 402 -17.21 -16.65 -15.23
CA ARG A 402 -18.22 -15.75 -15.83
C ARG A 402 -18.38 -14.44 -15.04
N VAL A 403 -18.12 -14.47 -13.72
CA VAL A 403 -18.29 -13.31 -12.82
C VAL A 403 -16.94 -12.76 -12.36
N TYR A 404 -16.00 -13.66 -12.11
CA TYR A 404 -14.76 -13.28 -11.43
C TYR A 404 -13.56 -14.07 -11.95
N ARG A 405 -12.53 -13.34 -12.39
CA ARG A 405 -11.20 -13.91 -12.69
C ARG A 405 -10.23 -13.35 -11.66
N GLU A 406 -9.41 -14.18 -11.08
CA GLU A 406 -8.35 -13.75 -10.17
C GLU A 406 -7.26 -13.00 -10.92
N SER A 407 -6.55 -12.10 -10.22
CA SER A 407 -5.35 -11.44 -10.72
C SER A 407 -4.12 -12.01 -10.02
N PHE A 408 -3.08 -12.28 -10.80
CA PHE A 408 -1.80 -12.77 -10.32
C PHE A 408 -0.77 -11.64 -10.24
N GLU A 409 0.30 -11.81 -9.50
CA GLU A 409 1.40 -10.83 -9.45
C GLU A 409 2.29 -10.93 -10.69
N ASP A 410 2.88 -9.79 -11.08
CA ASP A 410 3.75 -9.65 -12.27
C ASP A 410 5.00 -10.55 -12.29
N ASN A 411 5.31 -11.24 -11.17
CA ASN A 411 6.44 -12.18 -11.11
C ASN A 411 6.13 -13.56 -11.66
N GLU A 412 4.88 -13.83 -11.91
CA GLU A 412 4.45 -15.03 -12.60
C GLU A 412 4.46 -14.80 -14.12
N ASN A 413 5.38 -13.94 -14.63
CA ASN A 413 5.49 -13.66 -16.06
C ASN A 413 5.78 -14.93 -16.89
N GLU A 414 6.40 -15.94 -16.33
CA GLU A 414 6.43 -17.27 -16.98
C GLU A 414 5.06 -17.93 -16.98
N SER A 415 4.25 -17.71 -15.95
CA SER A 415 2.87 -18.22 -15.87
C SER A 415 1.89 -17.36 -16.67
N ALA A 416 2.11 -16.04 -16.76
CA ALA A 416 1.26 -15.13 -17.53
C ALA A 416 1.48 -15.28 -19.03
N GLU A 417 2.71 -15.53 -19.49
CA GLU A 417 2.98 -15.91 -20.89
C GLU A 417 2.41 -17.29 -21.20
N ASN A 418 2.37 -18.21 -20.24
CA ASN A 418 1.66 -19.50 -20.39
C ASN A 418 0.13 -19.35 -20.31
N LEU A 419 -0.39 -18.28 -19.68
CA LEU A 419 -1.83 -17.94 -19.71
C LEU A 419 -2.24 -17.20 -21.00
N ALA A 420 -1.30 -16.60 -21.72
CA ALA A 420 -1.53 -16.08 -23.06
C ALA A 420 -1.80 -17.18 -24.10
N ALA A 421 -1.54 -18.45 -23.75
CA ALA A 421 -2.04 -19.61 -24.48
C ALA A 421 -3.56 -19.88 -24.24
N GLU A 422 -4.34 -18.89 -23.79
CA GLU A 422 -5.82 -18.89 -23.83
C GLU A 422 -6.31 -18.74 -25.30
N GLY A 423 -5.81 -19.61 -26.18
CA GLY A 423 -6.22 -19.69 -27.58
C GLY A 423 -6.78 -21.06 -27.89
N LEU A 424 -7.82 -21.06 -28.69
CA LEU A 424 -8.30 -22.30 -29.34
C LEU A 424 -7.19 -22.80 -30.27
N LEU A 425 -6.64 -23.98 -29.99
CA LEU A 425 -5.76 -24.61 -30.98
C LEU A 425 -6.56 -24.97 -32.22
N PRO A 426 -6.00 -24.80 -33.42
CA PRO A 426 -6.66 -25.24 -34.63
C PRO A 426 -6.90 -26.75 -34.59
N PRO A 427 -7.91 -27.25 -35.29
CA PRO A 427 -8.12 -28.68 -35.43
C PRO A 427 -6.93 -29.31 -36.16
N MET A 428 -6.34 -30.34 -35.54
CA MET A 428 -5.14 -31.00 -36.01
C MET A 428 -5.25 -32.51 -35.80
N THR A 429 -4.45 -33.29 -36.53
CA THR A 429 -4.35 -34.75 -36.38
C THR A 429 -2.91 -35.19 -36.21
N GLU A 430 -2.71 -36.26 -35.49
CA GLU A 430 -1.37 -36.87 -35.31
C GLU A 430 -0.83 -37.32 -36.69
N GLY A 431 0.46 -37.10 -36.92
CA GLY A 431 1.13 -37.32 -38.18
C GLY A 431 0.94 -36.20 -39.21
N GLN A 432 0.14 -35.17 -38.94
CA GLN A 432 -0.05 -34.04 -39.84
C GLN A 432 1.24 -33.23 -40.01
N GLU A 433 1.62 -32.91 -41.23
CA GLU A 433 2.77 -32.05 -41.51
C GLU A 433 2.37 -30.58 -41.30
N LEU A 434 3.31 -29.81 -40.70
CA LEU A 434 3.14 -28.39 -40.45
C LEU A 434 4.10 -27.57 -41.33
N HIS A 435 3.58 -26.44 -41.83
CA HIS A 435 4.38 -25.53 -42.61
C HIS A 435 5.01 -24.46 -41.70
N ARG A 436 6.33 -24.51 -41.53
CA ARG A 436 7.10 -23.54 -40.77
C ARG A 436 7.03 -22.15 -41.41
N GLN A 437 6.63 -21.17 -40.66
CA GLN A 437 6.69 -19.76 -41.04
C GLN A 437 7.98 -19.13 -40.53
N THR A 438 8.14 -19.09 -39.24
CA THR A 438 9.34 -18.53 -38.57
C THR A 438 9.69 -19.36 -37.36
N ILE A 439 10.99 -19.42 -37.04
CA ILE A 439 11.48 -19.92 -35.75
C ILE A 439 12.38 -18.84 -35.16
N THR A 440 12.09 -18.37 -33.95
CA THR A 440 12.85 -17.31 -33.27
C THR A 440 13.45 -17.82 -31.98
N ALA A 441 14.76 -17.79 -31.89
CA ALA A 441 15.49 -17.97 -30.63
C ALA A 441 15.72 -16.61 -30.01
N ARG A 442 15.06 -16.34 -28.89
CA ARG A 442 15.15 -15.08 -28.13
C ARG A 442 15.96 -15.27 -26.87
N GLN A 443 16.97 -14.43 -26.68
CA GLN A 443 17.69 -14.35 -25.43
C GLN A 443 16.75 -13.92 -24.29
N ARG A 444 16.73 -14.69 -23.21
CA ARG A 444 16.00 -14.42 -21.98
C ARG A 444 16.95 -14.43 -20.81
N TYR A 445 16.77 -13.51 -19.90
CA TYR A 445 17.57 -13.43 -18.69
C TYR A 445 16.74 -13.89 -17.50
N SER A 446 17.39 -14.60 -16.59
CA SER A 446 16.79 -14.86 -15.28
C SER A 446 16.51 -13.54 -14.56
N LEU A 447 15.38 -13.47 -13.86
CA LEU A 447 14.96 -12.28 -13.15
C LEU A 447 15.22 -12.43 -11.66
N PRO A 448 15.68 -11.36 -10.99
CA PRO A 448 15.78 -11.36 -9.54
C PRO A 448 14.39 -11.47 -8.91
N PRO A 449 14.31 -11.85 -7.60
CA PRO A 449 13.06 -11.81 -6.88
C PRO A 449 12.44 -10.41 -6.98
N ALA A 450 11.12 -10.35 -7.17
CA ALA A 450 10.49 -9.06 -7.34
C ALA A 450 10.43 -8.27 -6.04
N ARG A 451 10.55 -6.94 -6.17
CA ARG A 451 10.30 -6.01 -5.07
C ARG A 451 8.86 -6.09 -4.61
N TYR A 452 8.64 -5.93 -3.32
CA TYR A 452 7.30 -5.91 -2.77
C TYR A 452 6.48 -4.73 -3.29
N SER A 453 5.25 -5.03 -3.73
CA SER A 453 4.16 -4.06 -3.77
C SER A 453 3.54 -3.95 -2.36
N GLU A 454 2.63 -3.00 -2.12
CA GLU A 454 1.86 -3.00 -0.87
C GLU A 454 1.07 -4.32 -0.71
N ALA A 455 0.56 -4.87 -1.80
CA ALA A 455 -0.22 -6.10 -1.82
C ALA A 455 0.62 -7.33 -1.46
N SER A 456 1.77 -7.53 -2.13
CA SER A 456 2.63 -8.68 -1.82
C SER A 456 3.31 -8.57 -0.46
N LEU A 457 3.52 -7.34 0.05
CA LEU A 457 3.98 -7.15 1.41
C LEU A 457 2.93 -7.56 2.44
N VAL A 458 1.65 -7.23 2.22
CA VAL A 458 0.55 -7.72 3.08
C VAL A 458 0.49 -9.25 3.07
N HIS A 459 0.57 -9.85 1.89
CA HIS A 459 0.60 -11.32 1.76
C HIS A 459 1.77 -11.93 2.55
N LYS A 460 2.97 -11.37 2.41
CA LYS A 460 4.16 -11.86 3.12
C LYS A 460 4.07 -11.69 4.64
N LEU A 461 3.49 -10.59 5.11
CA LEU A 461 3.25 -10.38 6.54
C LEU A 461 2.26 -11.40 7.10
N GLU A 462 1.18 -11.69 6.36
CA GLU A 462 0.20 -12.72 6.72
C GLU A 462 0.82 -14.12 6.75
N GLU A 463 1.58 -14.49 5.71
CA GLU A 463 2.30 -15.77 5.62
C GLU A 463 3.23 -16.00 6.81
N LEU A 464 3.92 -14.96 7.25
CA LEU A 464 4.84 -15.00 8.39
C LEU A 464 4.13 -14.85 9.75
N GLY A 465 2.82 -14.63 9.79
CA GLY A 465 2.07 -14.38 11.02
C GLY A 465 2.38 -13.03 11.68
N ILE A 466 2.99 -12.10 10.93
CA ILE A 466 3.40 -10.77 11.41
C ILE A 466 2.25 -9.77 11.25
N GLY A 467 1.73 -9.31 12.37
CA GLY A 467 0.58 -8.40 12.38
C GLY A 467 -0.77 -9.12 12.30
N ARG A 468 -1.82 -8.34 12.17
CA ARG A 468 -3.22 -8.78 12.13
C ARG A 468 -4.02 -7.85 11.21
N PRO A 469 -5.27 -8.17 10.85
CA PRO A 469 -6.13 -7.33 10.01
C PRO A 469 -6.15 -5.84 10.38
N SER A 470 -6.04 -5.53 11.65
CA SER A 470 -6.01 -4.14 12.16
C SER A 470 -4.68 -3.42 11.95
N THR A 471 -3.56 -4.13 11.72
CA THR A 471 -2.21 -3.55 11.73
C THR A 471 -1.53 -3.48 10.35
N TYR A 472 -1.95 -4.25 9.34
CA TYR A 472 -1.31 -4.24 8.02
C TYR A 472 -1.26 -2.84 7.40
N ALA A 473 -2.41 -2.21 7.20
CA ALA A 473 -2.49 -0.90 6.57
C ALA A 473 -1.80 0.22 7.39
N PRO A 474 -1.96 0.31 8.73
CA PRO A 474 -1.21 1.26 9.54
C PRO A 474 0.30 1.08 9.46
N THR A 475 0.81 -0.15 9.48
CA THR A 475 2.24 -0.44 9.42
C THR A 475 2.82 0.04 8.10
N ILE A 476 2.23 -0.34 6.95
CA ILE A 476 2.67 0.06 5.62
C ILE A 476 2.64 1.59 5.47
N SER A 477 1.60 2.24 5.99
CA SER A 477 1.52 3.70 5.98
C SER A 477 2.61 4.34 6.86
N THR A 478 2.89 3.76 8.02
CA THR A 478 3.86 4.29 8.99
C THR A 478 5.29 4.23 8.47
N ILE A 479 5.73 3.11 7.88
CA ILE A 479 7.09 2.98 7.34
C ILE A 479 7.36 3.94 6.18
N GLN A 480 6.33 4.26 5.39
CA GLN A 480 6.42 5.27 4.33
C GLN A 480 6.41 6.70 4.90
N GLN A 481 5.53 7.02 5.85
CA GLN A 481 5.46 8.33 6.49
C GLN A 481 6.73 8.69 7.27
N ARG A 482 7.42 7.68 7.81
CA ARG A 482 8.71 7.82 8.50
C ARG A 482 9.90 7.81 7.58
N GLU A 483 9.66 7.74 6.28
CA GLU A 483 10.69 7.74 5.23
C GLU A 483 11.72 6.60 5.39
N TYR A 484 11.32 5.46 5.96
CA TYR A 484 12.15 4.25 5.96
C TYR A 484 12.03 3.49 4.65
N VAL A 485 10.88 3.63 4.00
CA VAL A 485 10.55 3.04 2.72
C VAL A 485 9.88 4.10 1.87
N ARG A 486 10.18 4.10 0.58
CA ARG A 486 9.53 4.95 -0.42
C ARG A 486 8.92 4.09 -1.53
N ARG A 487 8.04 4.68 -2.31
CA ARG A 487 7.63 4.08 -3.58
C ARG A 487 8.71 4.35 -4.63
N GLY A 488 9.08 3.34 -5.37
CA GLY A 488 9.99 3.43 -6.49
C GLY A 488 9.37 4.23 -7.64
N GLU A 489 10.22 4.99 -8.32
CA GLU A 489 9.86 5.83 -9.47
C GLU A 489 10.74 5.53 -10.70
N ASN A 490 11.69 4.60 -10.57
CA ASN A 490 12.60 4.22 -11.64
C ASN A 490 11.86 3.37 -12.67
N GLU A 491 11.90 3.80 -13.92
CA GLU A 491 11.26 3.09 -15.03
C GLU A 491 12.09 1.92 -15.56
N GLY A 492 13.32 1.74 -15.05
CA GLY A 492 14.28 0.74 -15.49
C GLY A 492 15.28 1.27 -16.52
N LYS A 493 16.15 0.37 -16.96
CA LYS A 493 17.17 0.66 -17.98
C LYS A 493 17.01 -0.32 -19.15
N PRO A 494 17.24 0.12 -20.39
CA PRO A 494 17.24 -0.79 -21.52
C PRO A 494 18.46 -1.72 -21.42
N ARG A 495 18.26 -3.01 -21.66
CA ARG A 495 19.36 -3.96 -21.89
C ARG A 495 19.20 -4.64 -23.24
N PRO A 496 20.29 -4.94 -23.93
CA PRO A 496 20.24 -5.61 -25.23
C PRO A 496 19.76 -7.06 -25.08
N VAL A 497 18.99 -7.52 -26.04
CA VAL A 497 18.48 -8.89 -26.17
C VAL A 497 18.75 -9.34 -27.58
N THR A 498 19.43 -10.47 -27.74
CA THR A 498 19.71 -11.07 -29.04
C THR A 498 18.52 -11.90 -29.50
N LEU A 499 18.10 -11.69 -30.75
CA LEU A 499 17.14 -12.51 -31.46
C LEU A 499 17.82 -13.16 -32.66
N VAL A 500 17.67 -14.47 -32.79
CA VAL A 500 18.11 -15.22 -33.97
C VAL A 500 16.86 -15.79 -34.62
N THR A 501 16.52 -15.34 -35.82
CA THR A 501 15.26 -15.69 -36.47
C THR A 501 15.53 -16.40 -37.79
N LEU A 502 14.93 -17.56 -37.96
CA LEU A 502 14.88 -18.30 -39.20
C LEU A 502 13.57 -18.01 -39.94
N THR A 503 13.69 -17.44 -41.16
CA THR A 503 12.56 -17.20 -42.05
C THR A 503 12.91 -17.75 -43.43
N GLY A 504 12.06 -18.62 -43.97
CA GLY A 504 12.41 -19.33 -45.18
C GLY A 504 13.69 -20.15 -45.00
N LYS A 505 14.78 -19.79 -45.65
CA LYS A 505 16.13 -20.40 -45.51
C LYS A 505 17.15 -19.43 -44.89
N ASP A 506 16.73 -18.24 -44.55
CA ASP A 506 17.61 -17.19 -44.05
C ASP A 506 17.57 -17.14 -42.54
N ILE A 507 18.72 -17.11 -41.92
CA ILE A 507 18.88 -16.86 -40.45
C ILE A 507 19.40 -15.45 -40.28
N VAL A 508 18.69 -14.62 -39.57
CA VAL A 508 19.07 -13.25 -39.28
C VAL A 508 19.21 -13.10 -37.76
N THR A 509 20.34 -12.49 -37.35
CA THR A 509 20.59 -12.15 -35.97
C THR A 509 20.39 -10.64 -35.78
N GLU A 510 19.50 -10.27 -34.88
CA GLU A 510 19.17 -8.87 -34.60
C GLU A 510 19.36 -8.60 -33.12
N GLN A 511 19.65 -7.32 -32.78
CA GLN A 511 19.68 -6.82 -31.42
C GLN A 511 18.37 -6.05 -31.15
N SER A 512 17.64 -6.51 -30.16
CA SER A 512 16.49 -5.81 -29.60
C SER A 512 16.84 -5.27 -28.23
N SER A 513 15.92 -4.60 -27.57
CA SER A 513 16.09 -4.18 -26.18
C SER A 513 14.86 -4.52 -25.35
N GLU A 514 15.09 -4.86 -24.09
CA GLU A 514 14.03 -4.98 -23.09
C GLU A 514 14.32 -4.07 -21.90
N ASN A 515 13.26 -3.65 -21.20
CA ASN A 515 13.41 -2.82 -20.00
C ASN A 515 13.69 -3.69 -18.79
N TYR A 516 14.75 -3.33 -18.02
CA TYR A 516 15.22 -4.10 -16.87
C TYR A 516 15.35 -3.21 -15.63
N GLY A 517 15.05 -3.79 -14.45
CA GLY A 517 15.29 -3.17 -13.14
C GLY A 517 14.32 -2.06 -12.77
N SER A 518 13.13 -2.00 -13.38
CA SER A 518 12.07 -1.07 -12.96
C SER A 518 11.65 -1.35 -11.51
N ASP A 519 11.47 -0.27 -10.75
CA ASP A 519 10.92 -0.32 -9.38
C ASP A 519 9.61 0.46 -9.25
N ARG A 520 9.06 0.94 -10.36
CA ARG A 520 7.89 1.80 -10.39
C ARG A 520 6.71 1.21 -9.61
N GLY A 521 6.26 1.96 -8.59
CA GLY A 521 5.14 1.54 -7.74
C GLY A 521 5.46 0.47 -6.71
N LYS A 522 6.67 -0.09 -6.70
CA LYS A 522 7.16 -1.05 -5.69
C LYS A 522 7.70 -0.31 -4.45
N LEU A 523 7.84 -1.03 -3.36
CA LEU A 523 8.40 -0.51 -2.11
C LEU A 523 9.92 -0.72 -2.11
N VAL A 524 10.64 0.39 -1.93
CA VAL A 524 12.12 0.42 -1.94
C VAL A 524 12.59 1.01 -0.61
N PRO A 525 13.58 0.43 0.06
CA PRO A 525 14.12 1.00 1.27
C PRO A 525 14.87 2.31 0.99
N THR A 526 14.87 3.22 1.94
CA THR A 526 15.74 4.39 1.91
C THR A 526 17.04 4.09 2.64
N ASP A 527 18.09 4.88 2.43
CA ASP A 527 19.32 4.76 3.22
C ASP A 527 19.05 4.84 4.73
N THR A 528 18.12 5.71 5.14
CA THR A 528 17.69 5.79 6.55
C THR A 528 17.09 4.47 7.01
N GLY A 529 16.25 3.85 6.18
CA GLY A 529 15.66 2.54 6.48
C GLY A 529 16.71 1.44 6.59
N ILE A 530 17.69 1.41 5.69
CA ILE A 530 18.78 0.44 5.69
C ILE A 530 19.63 0.59 6.96
N VAL A 531 20.10 1.81 7.27
CA VAL A 531 20.95 2.06 8.45
C VAL A 531 20.21 1.74 9.75
N VAL A 532 18.94 2.10 9.87
CA VAL A 532 18.15 1.76 11.07
C VAL A 532 17.93 0.25 11.16
N ASN A 533 17.65 -0.41 10.04
CA ASN A 533 17.52 -1.87 10.00
C ASN A 533 18.81 -2.56 10.47
N ASP A 534 19.96 -2.18 9.92
CA ASP A 534 21.24 -2.81 10.22
C ASP A 534 21.63 -2.60 11.69
N PHE A 535 21.43 -1.38 12.19
CA PHE A 535 21.68 -1.10 13.60
C PHE A 535 20.78 -1.94 14.51
N LEU A 536 19.49 -2.06 14.19
CA LEU A 536 18.58 -2.88 15.00
C LEU A 536 18.89 -4.38 14.89
N MET A 537 19.27 -4.86 13.72
CA MET A 537 19.69 -6.25 13.50
C MET A 537 20.96 -6.58 14.30
N GLU A 538 21.90 -5.65 14.38
CA GLU A 538 23.15 -5.84 15.14
C GLU A 538 22.91 -5.81 16.66
N LYS A 539 22.14 -4.83 17.14
CA LYS A 539 22.01 -4.55 18.59
C LYS A 539 20.79 -5.22 19.24
N PHE A 540 19.74 -5.54 18.48
CA PHE A 540 18.47 -6.10 18.96
C PHE A 540 17.97 -7.22 18.04
N PRO A 541 18.80 -8.28 17.79
CA PRO A 541 18.47 -9.33 16.82
C PRO A 541 17.17 -10.05 17.16
N GLU A 542 16.84 -10.25 18.43
CA GLU A 542 15.63 -10.93 18.87
C GLU A 542 14.36 -10.15 18.49
N ILE A 543 14.35 -8.83 18.67
CA ILE A 543 13.20 -7.98 18.29
C ILE A 543 13.02 -7.95 16.78
N MET A 544 14.13 -8.09 16.05
CA MET A 544 14.12 -8.12 14.59
C MET A 544 13.78 -9.49 14.02
N ASP A 545 13.69 -10.53 14.83
CA ASP A 545 13.32 -11.88 14.40
C ASP A 545 11.85 -11.98 14.01
N TYR A 546 11.58 -12.62 12.88
CA TYR A 546 10.21 -12.79 12.37
C TYR A 546 9.37 -13.69 13.27
N ASN A 547 9.96 -14.80 13.75
CA ASN A 547 9.27 -15.74 14.62
C ASN A 547 8.94 -15.11 15.96
N PHE A 548 9.85 -14.27 16.49
CA PHE A 548 9.57 -13.53 17.72
C PHE A 548 8.31 -12.68 17.58
N THR A 549 8.19 -11.90 16.50
CA THR A 549 7.01 -11.07 16.27
C THR A 549 5.75 -11.90 16.08
N ALA A 550 5.81 -13.02 15.35
CA ALA A 550 4.71 -13.94 15.15
C ALA A 550 4.27 -14.59 16.48
N ASN A 551 5.23 -15.03 17.31
CA ASN A 551 4.96 -15.63 18.62
C ASN A 551 4.28 -14.64 19.57
N VAL A 552 4.73 -13.38 19.60
CA VAL A 552 4.07 -12.34 20.41
C VAL A 552 2.63 -12.08 19.94
N GLU A 553 2.36 -12.12 18.63
CA GLU A 553 0.99 -12.02 18.12
C GLU A 553 0.14 -13.24 18.54
N HIS A 554 0.73 -14.42 18.53
CA HIS A 554 0.07 -15.62 19.03
C HIS A 554 -0.15 -15.57 20.55
N ASP A 555 0.79 -15.06 21.31
CA ASP A 555 0.64 -14.84 22.74
C ASP A 555 -0.54 -13.91 23.07
N PHE A 556 -0.74 -12.86 22.27
CA PHE A 556 -1.93 -12.01 22.41
C PHE A 556 -3.23 -12.75 22.08
N ASP A 557 -3.20 -13.74 21.19
CA ASP A 557 -4.34 -14.59 20.91
C ASP A 557 -4.64 -15.48 22.12
N LEU A 558 -3.62 -16.11 22.76
CA LEU A 558 -3.77 -16.88 24.00
C LEU A 558 -4.28 -16.03 25.16
N VAL A 559 -3.86 -14.77 25.26
CA VAL A 559 -4.43 -13.83 26.26
C VAL A 559 -5.91 -13.58 25.97
N ALA A 560 -6.30 -13.41 24.73
CA ALA A 560 -7.70 -13.22 24.35
C ALA A 560 -8.58 -14.46 24.64
N GLU A 561 -8.00 -15.64 24.62
CA GLU A 561 -8.65 -16.91 24.96
C GLU A 561 -8.66 -17.16 26.48
N GLY A 562 -7.96 -16.34 27.27
CA GLY A 562 -7.81 -16.48 28.72
C GLY A 562 -6.82 -17.56 29.16
N GLU A 563 -6.00 -18.05 28.25
CA GLU A 563 -4.99 -19.08 28.48
C GLU A 563 -3.65 -18.54 28.99
N LYS A 564 -3.39 -17.22 28.84
CA LYS A 564 -2.14 -16.59 29.25
C LYS A 564 -2.38 -15.28 30.00
N ASP A 565 -1.61 -15.06 31.09
CA ASP A 565 -1.62 -13.77 31.80
C ASP A 565 -0.79 -12.73 31.04
N TRP A 566 -1.44 -11.61 30.72
CA TRP A 566 -0.81 -10.55 29.94
C TRP A 566 0.29 -9.79 30.71
N THR A 567 0.20 -9.69 32.02
CA THR A 567 1.21 -8.97 32.84
C THR A 567 2.49 -9.77 32.98
N GLU A 568 2.38 -11.11 33.01
CA GLU A 568 3.53 -12.01 32.97
C GLU A 568 4.23 -11.98 31.62
N LEU A 569 3.46 -11.97 30.52
CA LEU A 569 4.00 -11.80 29.17
C LEU A 569 4.84 -10.51 29.07
N ILE A 570 4.28 -9.38 29.52
CA ILE A 570 4.99 -8.09 29.48
C ILE A 570 6.21 -8.11 30.40
N ARG A 571 6.13 -8.72 31.58
CA ARG A 571 7.26 -8.80 32.51
C ARG A 571 8.45 -9.56 31.93
N THR A 572 8.18 -10.72 31.34
CA THR A 572 9.21 -11.54 30.68
C THR A 572 9.85 -10.75 29.54
N PHE A 573 9.05 -10.23 28.64
CA PHE A 573 9.54 -9.44 27.52
C PHE A 573 10.38 -8.21 27.94
N TYR A 574 9.92 -7.44 28.93
CA TYR A 574 10.63 -6.24 29.37
C TYR A 574 11.91 -6.59 30.13
N GLY A 575 11.90 -7.72 30.86
CA GLY A 575 13.10 -8.25 31.55
C GLY A 575 14.24 -8.58 30.59
N ASP A 576 13.94 -9.02 29.37
CA ASP A 576 14.92 -9.32 28.34
C ASP A 576 15.35 -8.06 27.56
N LEU A 577 14.40 -7.16 27.26
CA LEU A 577 14.66 -5.95 26.48
C LEU A 577 15.50 -4.90 27.24
N GLU A 578 15.17 -4.63 28.50
CA GLU A 578 15.72 -3.49 29.24
C GLU A 578 17.24 -3.58 29.44
N PRO A 579 17.84 -4.73 29.85
CA PRO A 579 19.29 -4.85 29.97
C PRO A 579 20.03 -4.63 28.65
N GLN A 580 19.45 -5.08 27.53
CA GLN A 580 20.02 -4.86 26.18
C GLN A 580 20.02 -3.36 25.84
N VAL A 581 18.90 -2.66 26.10
CA VAL A 581 18.80 -1.21 25.87
C VAL A 581 19.83 -0.44 26.72
N GLU A 582 19.98 -0.77 28.01
CA GLU A 582 20.94 -0.13 28.90
C GLU A 582 22.39 -0.37 28.45
N THR A 583 22.69 -1.59 28.03
CA THR A 583 24.00 -1.96 27.47
C THR A 583 24.33 -1.11 26.25
N VAL A 584 23.43 -1.06 25.27
CA VAL A 584 23.64 -0.28 24.05
C VAL A 584 23.73 1.23 24.32
N LEU A 585 22.95 1.76 25.26
CA LEU A 585 23.03 3.17 25.63
C LEU A 585 24.36 3.51 26.34
N SER A 586 24.93 2.58 27.13
CA SER A 586 26.21 2.76 27.87
C SER A 586 27.43 2.68 26.94
N GLU A 587 27.34 2.01 25.79
CA GLU A 587 28.42 1.94 24.81
C GLU A 587 28.81 3.36 24.37
N ARG A 588 30.07 3.73 24.47
CA ARG A 588 30.61 4.96 23.90
C ARG A 588 31.02 4.71 22.46
N SER A 589 30.52 5.52 21.53
CA SER A 589 30.93 5.53 20.14
C SER A 589 31.31 6.95 19.76
N ASP A 590 32.48 7.12 19.22
CA ASP A 590 33.00 8.42 18.75
C ASP A 590 32.32 8.85 17.43
N THR A 591 31.73 7.89 16.69
CA THR A 591 31.02 8.13 15.44
C THR A 591 29.56 7.65 15.55
N ARG A 592 28.65 8.36 14.90
CA ARG A 592 27.26 7.93 14.77
C ARG A 592 27.14 6.79 13.74
N VAL A 593 26.26 5.87 14.03
CA VAL A 593 25.96 4.78 13.08
C VAL A 593 25.42 5.36 11.77
N GLY A 594 25.94 4.86 10.64
CA GLY A 594 25.62 5.39 9.32
C GLY A 594 26.43 6.63 8.92
N GLU A 595 27.47 6.97 9.68
CA GLU A 595 28.49 7.93 9.29
C GLU A 595 29.72 7.18 8.75
N HIS A 596 30.05 7.42 7.48
CA HIS A 596 31.21 6.83 6.83
C HIS A 596 32.21 7.93 6.46
N HIS A 597 33.47 7.75 6.85
CA HIS A 597 34.54 8.62 6.42
C HIS A 597 34.99 8.18 5.02
N LEU A 598 34.85 9.07 4.03
CA LEU A 598 35.21 8.78 2.63
C LEU A 598 36.67 9.10 2.34
N GLY A 599 37.25 10.02 3.08
CA GLY A 599 38.63 10.47 2.89
C GLY A 599 38.82 11.95 3.25
N THR A 600 39.80 12.59 2.61
CA THR A 600 40.13 14.01 2.83
C THR A 600 40.00 14.77 1.51
N ASP A 601 39.39 15.95 1.55
CA ASP A 601 39.30 16.85 0.41
C ASP A 601 40.72 17.33 0.00
N PRO A 602 41.19 17.02 -1.20
CA PRO A 602 42.53 17.40 -1.63
C PRO A 602 42.75 18.92 -1.71
N ALA A 603 41.67 19.69 -1.89
CA ALA A 603 41.76 21.15 -2.03
C ALA A 603 41.86 21.87 -0.69
N THR A 604 41.23 21.35 0.35
CA THR A 604 41.12 22.05 1.66
C THR A 604 41.80 21.30 2.79
N GLY A 605 42.21 20.05 2.60
CA GLY A 605 42.77 19.18 3.67
C GLY A 605 41.74 18.76 4.73
N LYS A 606 40.42 19.01 4.51
CA LYS A 606 39.36 18.73 5.47
C LYS A 606 38.82 17.33 5.29
N PRO A 607 38.37 16.65 6.39
CA PRO A 607 37.74 15.35 6.29
C PRO A 607 36.41 15.43 5.55
N VAL A 608 36.17 14.44 4.70
CA VAL A 608 34.89 14.23 3.98
C VAL A 608 34.22 13.01 4.54
N SER A 609 32.99 13.18 5.00
CA SER A 609 32.16 12.08 5.49
C SER A 609 30.76 12.13 4.86
N VAL A 610 30.13 10.96 4.76
CA VAL A 610 28.74 10.84 4.40
C VAL A 610 27.95 10.35 5.62
N LYS A 611 26.77 10.93 5.85
CA LYS A 611 25.94 10.62 7.02
C LYS A 611 24.47 10.91 6.80
N ILE A 612 23.65 10.37 7.71
CA ILE A 612 22.21 10.67 7.73
C ILE A 612 21.98 11.99 8.48
N GLY A 613 21.65 13.05 7.73
CA GLY A 613 21.27 14.34 8.29
C GLY A 613 19.76 14.47 8.54
N ARG A 614 19.35 15.67 9.02
CA ARG A 614 17.93 15.95 9.33
C ARG A 614 17.00 15.78 8.10
N PHE A 615 17.51 15.99 6.92
CA PHE A 615 16.74 15.96 5.66
C PHE A 615 17.14 14.80 4.74
N GLY A 616 17.72 13.73 5.29
CA GLY A 616 18.18 12.55 4.58
C GLY A 616 19.70 12.46 4.47
N PRO A 617 20.21 11.56 3.63
CA PRO A 617 21.63 11.35 3.41
C PRO A 617 22.33 12.62 2.89
N MET A 618 23.51 12.91 3.40
CA MET A 618 24.31 14.09 3.03
C MET A 618 25.79 13.83 3.15
N VAL A 619 26.56 14.49 2.32
CA VAL A 619 28.00 14.65 2.43
C VAL A 619 28.28 15.82 3.36
N GLN A 620 29.31 15.69 4.21
CA GLN A 620 29.86 16.75 5.01
C GLN A 620 31.36 16.91 4.73
N ILE A 621 31.81 18.14 4.48
CA ILE A 621 33.23 18.49 4.41
C ILE A 621 33.57 19.38 5.60
N GLY A 622 34.54 18.95 6.40
CA GLY A 622 34.97 19.65 7.62
C GLY A 622 34.08 19.33 8.82
N GLY A 623 34.28 20.06 9.94
CA GLY A 623 33.53 19.84 11.19
C GLY A 623 34.35 19.15 12.27
N GLY A 624 35.70 19.12 12.14
CA GLY A 624 36.62 18.82 13.21
C GLY A 624 36.73 19.99 14.18
N GLU A 625 37.51 19.86 15.25
CA GLU A 625 37.80 20.89 16.23
C GLU A 625 38.44 22.13 15.56
N GLY A 626 37.65 23.17 15.31
CA GLY A 626 38.05 24.44 14.70
C GLY A 626 36.85 25.29 14.26
N ASP A 627 37.08 26.59 14.11
CA ASP A 627 36.05 27.65 13.87
C ASP A 627 35.34 27.63 12.48
N ASP A 628 35.66 26.68 11.61
CA ASP A 628 35.10 26.63 10.26
C ASP A 628 33.80 25.88 10.20
N LYS A 629 32.75 26.55 9.73
CA LYS A 629 31.45 25.94 9.48
C LYS A 629 31.56 24.81 8.43
N PRO A 630 31.08 23.59 8.76
CA PRO A 630 31.09 22.48 7.80
C PRO A 630 30.21 22.79 6.58
N ARG A 631 30.66 22.33 5.41
CA ARG A 631 29.86 22.36 4.19
C ARG A 631 29.06 21.07 4.07
N PHE A 632 27.83 21.19 3.58
CA PHE A 632 26.92 20.05 3.41
C PHE A 632 26.41 20.01 1.97
N ALA A 633 26.36 18.83 1.40
CA ALA A 633 25.69 18.56 0.14
C ALA A 633 24.78 17.34 0.29
N ARG A 634 23.63 17.37 -0.36
CA ARG A 634 22.67 16.25 -0.35
C ARG A 634 23.07 15.23 -1.42
N LEU A 635 22.90 13.93 -1.13
CA LEU A 635 23.07 12.88 -2.12
C LEU A 635 22.02 13.00 -3.23
N ALA A 636 22.43 12.66 -4.46
CA ALA A 636 21.51 12.53 -5.57
C ALA A 636 20.56 11.32 -5.36
N PRO A 637 19.37 11.30 -6.02
CA PRO A 637 18.36 10.25 -5.82
C PRO A 637 18.83 8.82 -6.16
N ASP A 638 19.84 8.70 -7.00
CA ASP A 638 20.47 7.46 -7.45
C ASP A 638 21.74 7.08 -6.68
N GLN A 639 22.18 7.93 -5.74
CA GLN A 639 23.33 7.70 -4.87
C GLN A 639 22.89 7.21 -3.49
N SER A 640 23.74 6.40 -2.85
CA SER A 640 23.53 5.80 -1.54
C SER A 640 24.73 6.03 -0.62
N ILE A 641 24.50 6.11 0.69
CA ILE A 641 25.57 6.21 1.70
C ILE A 641 26.56 5.06 1.59
N ALA A 642 26.09 3.87 1.18
CA ALA A 642 26.90 2.67 1.14
C ALA A 642 27.82 2.61 -0.08
N THR A 643 27.52 3.33 -1.16
CA THR A 643 28.21 3.19 -2.45
C THR A 643 28.88 4.46 -2.96
N ILE A 644 28.56 5.62 -2.37
CA ILE A 644 29.16 6.90 -2.80
C ILE A 644 30.66 6.92 -2.61
N THR A 645 31.40 7.35 -3.62
CA THR A 645 32.85 7.53 -3.56
C THR A 645 33.26 8.92 -3.07
N LEU A 646 34.55 9.10 -2.74
CA LEU A 646 35.07 10.41 -2.35
C LEU A 646 34.91 11.41 -3.51
N GLU A 647 35.20 10.99 -4.72
CA GLU A 647 35.13 11.82 -5.93
C GLU A 647 33.70 12.32 -6.16
N GLU A 648 32.73 11.41 -6.10
CA GLU A 648 31.30 11.75 -6.25
C GLU A 648 30.84 12.71 -5.14
N ALA A 649 31.28 12.48 -3.90
CA ALA A 649 30.98 13.33 -2.76
C ALA A 649 31.52 14.75 -2.93
N LEU A 650 32.74 14.87 -3.44
CA LEU A 650 33.37 16.17 -3.72
C LEU A 650 32.64 16.89 -4.87
N GLU A 651 32.21 16.17 -5.90
CA GLU A 651 31.41 16.75 -7.00
C GLU A 651 30.09 17.35 -6.47
N LEU A 652 29.34 16.63 -5.62
CA LEU A 652 28.14 17.16 -5.00
C LEU A 652 28.37 18.44 -4.20
N CYS A 653 29.51 18.53 -3.55
CA CYS A 653 29.90 19.69 -2.74
C CYS A 653 30.30 20.92 -3.58
N LYS A 654 30.42 20.81 -4.93
CA LYS A 654 30.57 21.96 -5.80
C LYS A 654 29.32 22.81 -5.92
N LEU A 655 28.16 22.26 -5.53
CA LEU A 655 26.91 23.00 -5.46
C LEU A 655 26.74 23.69 -4.07
N PRO A 656 26.15 24.91 -4.01
CA PRO A 656 25.69 25.72 -5.14
C PRO A 656 26.87 26.34 -5.91
N ARG A 657 26.79 26.40 -7.23
CA ARG A 657 27.74 27.08 -8.08
C ARG A 657 27.13 28.27 -8.82
N GLU A 658 27.89 29.32 -9.03
CA GLU A 658 27.46 30.46 -9.83
C GLU A 658 27.75 30.20 -11.31
N LEU A 659 26.72 30.39 -12.16
CA LEU A 659 26.86 30.24 -13.62
C LEU A 659 27.35 31.51 -14.29
N GLY A 660 27.08 32.67 -13.72
CA GLY A 660 27.33 33.98 -14.23
C GLY A 660 26.20 34.95 -13.82
N THR A 661 26.05 36.02 -14.60
CA THR A 661 25.05 37.08 -14.36
C THR A 661 24.02 37.13 -15.49
N PHE A 662 22.78 37.37 -15.14
CA PHE A 662 21.68 37.67 -16.06
C PHE A 662 20.85 38.82 -15.46
N GLU A 663 20.59 39.85 -16.27
CA GLU A 663 19.90 41.10 -15.81
C GLU A 663 20.59 41.72 -14.57
N ASP A 664 21.93 41.78 -14.60
CA ASP A 664 22.79 42.27 -13.52
C ASP A 664 22.67 41.54 -12.16
N LEU A 665 22.00 40.38 -12.13
CA LEU A 665 21.87 39.56 -10.96
C LEU A 665 22.53 38.19 -11.15
N PRO A 666 23.09 37.58 -10.06
CA PRO A 666 23.74 36.29 -10.17
C PRO A 666 22.74 35.16 -10.48
N VAL A 667 23.12 34.27 -11.36
CA VAL A 667 22.43 33.02 -11.63
C VAL A 667 23.19 31.89 -10.95
N THR A 668 22.56 31.22 -10.02
CA THR A 668 23.20 30.11 -9.26
C THR A 668 22.45 28.80 -9.46
N VAL A 669 23.18 27.70 -9.47
CA VAL A 669 22.64 26.33 -9.50
C VAL A 669 22.85 25.68 -8.16
N GLY A 670 21.82 25.01 -7.66
CA GLY A 670 21.89 24.29 -6.38
C GLY A 670 20.99 23.05 -6.37
N ALA A 671 21.11 22.27 -5.32
CA ALA A 671 20.24 21.12 -5.06
C ALA A 671 19.40 21.36 -3.80
N GLY A 672 18.07 21.26 -3.95
CA GLY A 672 17.11 21.52 -2.88
C GLY A 672 16.22 20.33 -2.53
N ARG A 673 15.26 20.54 -1.64
CA ARG A 673 14.30 19.51 -1.21
C ARG A 673 13.47 18.92 -2.37
N PHE A 674 13.25 19.73 -3.41
CA PHE A 674 12.44 19.35 -4.57
C PHE A 674 13.26 18.98 -5.80
N GLY A 675 14.57 18.79 -5.62
CA GLY A 675 15.51 18.48 -6.70
C GLY A 675 16.45 19.63 -7.03
N PRO A 676 17.28 19.49 -8.10
CA PRO A 676 18.15 20.54 -8.58
C PRO A 676 17.36 21.73 -9.14
N TYR A 677 17.93 22.94 -8.97
CA TYR A 677 17.30 24.18 -9.38
C TYR A 677 18.31 25.21 -9.88
N VAL A 678 17.82 26.10 -10.73
CA VAL A 678 18.47 27.38 -11.05
C VAL A 678 17.79 28.46 -10.21
N GLN A 679 18.59 29.30 -9.54
CA GLN A 679 18.10 30.44 -8.77
C GLN A 679 18.53 31.73 -9.43
N HIS A 680 17.56 32.64 -9.62
CA HIS A 680 17.78 34.00 -10.08
C HIS A 680 16.78 34.93 -9.39
N ASP A 681 17.19 36.09 -8.91
CA ASP A 681 16.36 37.06 -8.19
C ASP A 681 15.47 36.42 -7.10
N ARG A 682 16.06 35.54 -6.25
CA ARG A 682 15.38 34.79 -5.19
C ARG A 682 14.24 33.88 -5.68
N LYS A 683 14.09 33.69 -7.01
CA LYS A 683 13.14 32.73 -7.60
C LYS A 683 13.89 31.46 -7.96
N TYR A 684 13.21 30.32 -7.80
CA TYR A 684 13.75 29.01 -8.04
C TYR A 684 13.06 28.38 -9.24
N VAL A 685 13.84 27.85 -10.17
CA VAL A 685 13.35 27.14 -11.36
C VAL A 685 13.93 25.73 -11.33
N SER A 686 13.08 24.70 -11.35
CA SER A 686 13.55 23.31 -11.36
C SER A 686 14.28 22.99 -12.64
N ILE A 687 15.41 22.29 -12.52
CA ILE A 687 16.15 21.72 -13.63
C ILE A 687 15.43 20.42 -14.04
N PRO A 688 15.24 20.14 -15.35
CA PRO A 688 14.70 18.87 -15.82
C PRO A 688 15.49 17.66 -15.30
N LYS A 689 14.81 16.51 -15.14
CA LYS A 689 15.41 15.29 -14.54
C LYS A 689 16.53 14.68 -15.39
N ASP A 690 16.53 14.95 -16.68
CA ASP A 690 17.49 14.50 -17.68
C ASP A 690 18.69 15.42 -17.84
N GLU A 691 18.73 16.54 -17.09
CA GLU A 691 19.84 17.49 -17.12
C GLU A 691 20.62 17.46 -15.79
N ASP A 692 21.97 17.47 -15.91
CA ASP A 692 22.86 17.46 -14.76
C ASP A 692 23.15 18.88 -14.25
N PRO A 693 22.87 19.20 -12.97
CA PRO A 693 23.14 20.52 -12.38
C PRO A 693 24.63 20.86 -12.33
N LEU A 694 25.52 19.88 -12.42
CA LEU A 694 26.96 20.12 -12.40
C LEU A 694 27.48 20.59 -13.76
N THR A 695 26.82 20.26 -14.85
CA THR A 695 27.25 20.58 -16.21
C THR A 695 26.41 21.64 -16.91
N ILE A 696 25.27 22.03 -16.35
CA ILE A 696 24.37 23.05 -16.94
C ILE A 696 25.10 24.39 -17.13
N THR A 697 24.94 25.03 -18.32
CA THR A 697 25.56 26.29 -18.66
C THR A 697 24.71 27.50 -18.28
N LEU A 698 25.29 28.72 -18.32
CA LEU A 698 24.53 29.97 -18.06
C LEU A 698 23.40 30.13 -19.08
N GLU A 699 23.68 29.87 -20.35
CA GLU A 699 22.70 30.02 -21.44
C GLU A 699 21.49 29.12 -21.15
N ARG A 700 21.71 27.87 -20.79
CA ARG A 700 20.65 26.94 -20.45
C ARG A 700 19.89 27.34 -19.18
N GLY A 701 20.60 27.83 -18.16
CA GLY A 701 19.99 28.38 -16.96
C GLY A 701 19.07 29.57 -17.25
N VAL A 702 19.48 30.45 -18.12
CA VAL A 702 18.65 31.60 -18.58
C VAL A 702 17.45 31.14 -19.38
N GLU A 703 17.59 30.15 -20.28
CA GLU A 703 16.44 29.57 -20.99
C GLU A 703 15.37 29.02 -20.03
N LEU A 704 15.80 28.28 -19.01
CA LEU A 704 14.88 27.75 -17.99
C LEU A 704 14.16 28.87 -17.23
N ILE A 705 14.89 29.96 -16.88
CA ILE A 705 14.33 31.12 -16.21
C ILE A 705 13.28 31.81 -17.09
N LEU A 706 13.61 32.03 -18.38
CA LEU A 706 12.70 32.65 -19.33
C LEU A 706 11.46 31.80 -19.61
N ALA A 707 11.63 30.49 -19.83
CA ALA A 707 10.55 29.54 -20.01
C ALA A 707 9.60 29.51 -18.79
N LYS A 708 10.17 29.56 -17.58
CA LYS A 708 9.37 29.67 -16.34
C LYS A 708 8.62 30.97 -16.27
N ARG A 709 9.24 32.11 -16.59
CA ARG A 709 8.61 33.43 -16.62
C ARG A 709 7.46 33.49 -17.64
N GLU A 710 7.66 32.89 -18.82
CA GLU A 710 6.62 32.78 -19.85
C GLU A 710 5.43 31.93 -19.37
N THR A 711 5.73 30.80 -18.71
CA THR A 711 4.69 29.92 -18.12
C THR A 711 3.94 30.66 -17.01
N ASP A 712 4.66 31.38 -16.15
CA ASP A 712 4.06 32.17 -15.07
C ASP A 712 3.22 33.33 -15.64
N ALA A 713 3.69 34.00 -16.70
CA ALA A 713 2.93 35.03 -17.40
C ALA A 713 1.65 34.46 -18.04
N LYS A 714 1.74 33.30 -18.71
CA LYS A 714 0.56 32.60 -19.27
C LYS A 714 -0.42 32.11 -18.18
N SER A 715 0.06 31.89 -16.97
CA SER A 715 -0.79 31.51 -15.85
C SER A 715 -1.51 32.72 -15.24
N HIS A 716 -1.03 33.95 -15.44
CA HIS A 716 -1.69 35.19 -15.04
C HIS A 716 -2.79 35.51 -16.04
N LEU A 717 -4.04 35.42 -15.63
CA LEU A 717 -5.19 35.76 -16.46
C LEU A 717 -5.56 37.23 -16.31
N LEU A 718 -5.59 37.77 -15.06
CA LEU A 718 -5.91 39.16 -14.77
C LEU A 718 -5.13 39.65 -13.54
N ALA A 719 -4.72 40.91 -13.59
CA ALA A 719 -4.25 41.69 -12.45
C ALA A 719 -4.95 43.08 -12.49
N PHE A 720 -5.23 43.65 -11.34
CA PHE A 720 -5.95 44.91 -11.20
C PHE A 720 -5.04 45.98 -10.60
N GLU A 721 -4.84 47.09 -11.30
CA GLU A 721 -4.00 48.19 -10.80
C GLU A 721 -4.53 48.81 -9.51
N GLU A 722 -5.84 48.79 -9.33
CA GLU A 722 -6.54 49.32 -8.13
C GLU A 722 -6.35 48.41 -6.90
N GLU A 723 -6.04 47.15 -7.08
CA GLU A 723 -5.84 46.16 -6.00
C GLU A 723 -4.78 45.13 -6.37
N PRO A 724 -3.48 45.52 -6.32
CA PRO A 724 -2.35 44.66 -6.78
C PRO A 724 -2.20 43.34 -6.08
N GLU A 725 -2.82 43.13 -4.91
CA GLU A 725 -2.82 41.86 -4.18
C GLU A 725 -3.87 40.86 -4.69
N LEU A 726 -4.74 41.29 -5.64
CA LEU A 726 -5.78 40.48 -6.25
C LEU A 726 -5.37 40.10 -7.68
N GLU A 727 -5.13 38.81 -7.85
CA GLU A 727 -4.71 38.19 -9.13
C GLU A 727 -5.66 37.08 -9.51
N VAL A 728 -6.01 36.96 -10.78
CA VAL A 728 -6.69 35.77 -11.32
C VAL A 728 -5.65 34.91 -12.04
N LEU A 729 -5.50 33.68 -11.56
CA LEU A 729 -4.47 32.77 -12.04
C LEU A 729 -5.09 31.48 -12.58
N ASN A 730 -4.46 30.89 -13.59
CA ASN A 730 -4.81 29.57 -14.10
C ASN A 730 -3.92 28.51 -13.46
N GLY A 731 -4.49 27.62 -12.66
CA GLY A 731 -3.78 26.57 -11.93
C GLY A 731 -4.06 25.18 -12.47
N ARG A 732 -3.37 24.18 -11.94
CA ARG A 732 -3.52 22.74 -12.30
C ARG A 732 -4.96 22.22 -12.23
N TYR A 733 -5.81 22.84 -11.41
CA TYR A 733 -7.22 22.45 -11.21
C TYR A 733 -8.21 23.47 -11.81
N GLY A 734 -7.74 24.33 -12.71
CA GLY A 734 -8.49 25.40 -13.34
C GLY A 734 -8.25 26.78 -12.70
N PRO A 735 -8.90 27.85 -13.23
CA PRO A 735 -8.69 29.21 -12.79
C PRO A 735 -9.15 29.48 -11.35
N TYR A 736 -8.41 30.32 -10.65
CA TYR A 736 -8.70 30.73 -9.27
C TYR A 736 -8.25 32.17 -9.00
N ILE A 737 -8.85 32.81 -7.99
CA ILE A 737 -8.47 34.13 -7.53
C ILE A 737 -7.48 33.98 -6.37
N LYS A 738 -6.33 34.63 -6.46
CA LYS A 738 -5.35 34.74 -5.37
C LYS A 738 -5.51 36.14 -4.75
N TYR A 739 -5.78 36.21 -3.44
CA TYR A 739 -5.93 37.44 -2.72
C TYR A 739 -5.38 37.32 -1.29
N LYS A 740 -4.46 38.21 -0.92
CA LYS A 740 -3.79 38.25 0.40
C LYS A 740 -3.27 36.91 0.87
N GLY A 741 -2.58 36.21 -0.04
CA GLY A 741 -1.98 34.88 0.23
C GLY A 741 -2.96 33.72 0.34
N LYS A 742 -4.26 33.94 0.00
CA LYS A 742 -5.29 32.89 -0.02
C LYS A 742 -5.82 32.67 -1.43
N ASN A 743 -6.17 31.41 -1.74
CA ASN A 743 -6.72 31.04 -3.02
C ASN A 743 -8.24 30.83 -2.91
N TYR A 744 -9.00 31.44 -3.82
CA TYR A 744 -10.46 31.35 -3.90
C TYR A 744 -10.83 30.72 -5.24
N LYS A 745 -11.67 29.70 -5.19
CA LYS A 745 -12.07 28.95 -6.38
C LYS A 745 -13.10 29.75 -7.20
N ILE A 746 -12.87 29.84 -8.51
CA ILE A 746 -13.86 30.33 -9.47
C ILE A 746 -14.85 29.17 -9.77
N PRO A 747 -16.17 29.41 -9.74
CA PRO A 747 -17.18 28.43 -10.12
C PRO A 747 -17.03 27.97 -11.56
N LYS A 748 -17.42 26.72 -11.84
CA LYS A 748 -17.21 26.08 -13.15
C LYS A 748 -17.90 26.80 -14.31
N ASP A 749 -19.06 27.39 -14.05
CA ASP A 749 -19.85 28.19 -15.01
C ASP A 749 -19.18 29.52 -15.41
N ARG A 750 -18.20 30.00 -14.66
CA ARG A 750 -17.41 31.20 -14.92
C ARG A 750 -15.94 30.91 -15.23
N ALA A 751 -15.53 29.68 -15.16
CA ALA A 751 -14.13 29.29 -15.35
C ALA A 751 -13.63 29.53 -16.79
N GLU A 752 -14.51 29.43 -17.79
CA GLU A 752 -14.18 29.68 -19.20
C GLU A 752 -13.98 31.17 -19.50
N HIS A 753 -14.60 32.06 -18.71
CA HIS A 753 -14.49 33.52 -18.82
C HIS A 753 -13.65 34.13 -17.68
N ALA A 754 -12.77 33.36 -17.05
CA ALA A 754 -11.99 33.84 -15.92
C ALA A 754 -11.06 35.02 -16.26
N ALA A 755 -10.68 35.20 -17.53
CA ALA A 755 -9.89 36.31 -18.04
C ALA A 755 -10.70 37.60 -18.29
N GLU A 756 -12.02 37.53 -18.16
CA GLU A 756 -12.94 38.66 -18.41
C GLU A 756 -13.59 39.16 -17.12
N LEU A 757 -13.23 38.58 -15.97
CA LEU A 757 -13.81 38.93 -14.68
C LEU A 757 -13.45 40.37 -14.27
N THR A 758 -14.44 41.13 -13.84
CA THR A 758 -14.24 42.47 -13.28
C THR A 758 -13.73 42.40 -11.84
N LEU A 759 -13.14 43.50 -11.36
CA LEU A 759 -12.69 43.62 -9.97
C LEU A 759 -13.82 43.39 -8.97
N GLU A 760 -15.03 43.91 -9.27
CA GLU A 760 -16.21 43.75 -8.44
C GLU A 760 -16.68 42.28 -8.38
N GLU A 761 -16.65 41.59 -9.50
CA GLU A 761 -17.00 40.18 -9.56
C GLU A 761 -15.99 39.31 -8.78
N CYS A 762 -14.70 39.60 -8.88
CA CYS A 762 -13.66 38.96 -8.10
C CYS A 762 -13.86 39.14 -6.58
N ARG A 763 -14.19 40.41 -6.17
CA ARG A 763 -14.52 40.72 -4.76
C ARG A 763 -15.76 39.94 -4.30
N ALA A 764 -16.80 39.88 -5.11
CA ALA A 764 -18.02 39.14 -4.81
C ALA A 764 -17.75 37.63 -4.64
N LEU A 765 -16.88 37.03 -5.47
CA LEU A 765 -16.46 35.64 -5.37
C LEU A 765 -15.60 35.36 -4.11
N ILE A 766 -14.73 36.31 -3.74
CA ILE A 766 -13.96 36.28 -2.49
C ILE A 766 -14.87 36.31 -1.27
N GLU A 767 -15.87 37.24 -1.27
CA GLU A 767 -16.86 37.33 -0.19
C GLU A 767 -17.73 36.09 -0.09
N ALA A 768 -18.17 35.54 -1.20
CA ALA A 768 -18.92 34.27 -1.24
C ALA A 768 -18.10 33.11 -0.70
N GLY A 769 -16.82 33.04 -1.07
CA GLY A 769 -15.88 32.05 -0.58
C GLY A 769 -15.59 32.18 0.92
N THR A 770 -15.47 33.44 1.42
CA THR A 770 -15.32 33.76 2.86
C THR A 770 -16.59 33.51 3.65
N LYS A 771 -17.77 33.78 3.10
CA LYS A 771 -19.08 33.47 3.71
C LYS A 771 -19.32 31.95 3.74
N SER A 772 -18.80 31.17 2.79
CA SER A 772 -18.84 29.71 2.79
C SER A 772 -17.90 29.10 3.84
N THR A 773 -16.69 29.65 4.02
CA THR A 773 -15.75 29.26 5.07
C THR A 773 -16.20 29.75 6.45
N THR A 774 -16.80 30.97 6.55
CA THR A 774 -17.41 31.44 7.80
C THR A 774 -18.72 30.76 8.11
N LYS A 775 -19.54 30.34 7.13
CA LYS A 775 -20.70 29.45 7.38
C LYS A 775 -20.27 28.04 7.81
N LYS A 776 -19.18 27.52 7.32
CA LYS A 776 -18.55 26.29 7.86
C LYS A 776 -17.95 26.55 9.25
N ALA A 777 -17.30 27.67 9.48
CA ALA A 777 -16.77 28.07 10.78
C ALA A 777 -17.89 28.58 11.74
N ALA A 778 -18.90 29.26 11.24
CA ALA A 778 -20.05 29.71 12.05
C ALA A 778 -21.05 28.59 12.32
N LYS A 779 -21.21 27.57 11.46
CA LYS A 779 -21.83 26.29 11.86
C LYS A 779 -21.02 25.55 12.93
N ALA A 780 -19.71 25.76 12.98
CA ALA A 780 -18.87 25.30 14.07
C ALA A 780 -18.94 26.22 15.31
N THR A 781 -19.14 27.54 15.15
CA THR A 781 -19.21 28.53 16.26
C THR A 781 -20.63 28.86 16.72
N THR A 782 -21.67 28.72 15.91
CA THR A 782 -23.06 28.85 16.36
C THR A 782 -23.50 27.67 17.20
N ARG A 783 -22.87 26.49 16.98
CA ARG A 783 -22.88 25.40 17.96
C ARG A 783 -22.14 25.73 19.29
N ARG A 784 -21.29 26.76 19.30
CA ARG A 784 -20.51 27.20 20.47
C ARG A 784 -21.15 28.37 21.26
N ARG A 785 -22.20 29.03 20.71
CA ARG A 785 -22.77 30.26 21.30
C ARG A 785 -24.15 30.07 21.90
N THR A 786 -24.85 28.97 21.65
CA THR A 786 -26.16 28.66 22.26
C THR A 786 -26.08 28.05 23.65
N THR A 787 -24.87 27.83 24.21
CA THR A 787 -24.65 27.29 25.56
C THR A 787 -24.14 28.33 26.56
N LYS A 788 -24.17 29.63 26.25
CA LYS A 788 -23.74 30.68 27.19
C LYS A 788 -24.83 31.76 27.51
N LYS A 789 -26.11 31.39 27.43
CA LYS A 789 -27.21 32.26 27.90
C LYS A 789 -28.30 31.44 28.60
N SER A 790 -27.95 30.81 29.71
CA SER A 790 -28.89 30.47 30.79
C SER A 790 -28.13 30.14 32.06
N SER A 791 -27.57 31.14 32.69
CA SER A 791 -27.30 31.13 34.14
C SER A 791 -27.20 32.58 34.55
N LYS A 792 -28.33 33.11 34.86
CA LYS A 792 -28.55 34.06 35.94
C LYS A 792 -29.70 33.56 36.79
#